data_10af2f25328022fee797dbe4fcd20b28
#
_entry.id   10af2f25328022fee797dbe4fcd20b28
#
_cell.length_a   1.000
_cell.length_b   1.000
_cell.length_c   1.000
_cell.angle_alpha   90.00
_cell.angle_beta   90.00
_cell.angle_gamma   90.00
#
_symmetry.space_group_name_H-M   'P 1'
#
loop_
_entity.id
_entity.type
_entity.pdbx_description
1 polymer ?
#
loop_
_entity_poly.entity_id
_entity_poly.type
_entity_poly.pdbx_seq_one_letter_code
_entity_poly.pdbx_strand_id
1 'polypeptide(L)'
;MYKFRKIISILVVSIMFASFLAACGPATTEPPATQEPTEEPTAEPTAEPTEELTEEPTAEPTEEEPEFAEEPFGENLPTEPTIDTPLVVAYNAFSQKFSPFFSDTGYDADVAGMTQIGLLTTDRVGGIVHNAIEGETREYNGTPYEYKGAANTSVEYDEATDTTKYTAKLRVGMKFSDGTPVTADDIIFTYYTYLDPSYVGSTTLSSYDIVGLKDYQTQTTSDVFDKYAELYDAIYAGGPDVEWSEDLDWTQEQQDDLWARLEAEVLYEAEKIVSYVDQNYRDAYAEAYIGYTPEEVAESEGLQVVLGMALWGFGEVGEDGVFTALSGATFDLVDSFPTLEDYKDEIIAAYEWDIQEAFPYESADGADVYANVKDDFIGYWGPLDESMGGEGVPNISGIVKVDDYTVEVTVNGFSAPAVYSILGVSVTPLHYYGDVEKYDYENNMFGFDFGDLSKQESLTATPMGAGPYKYVTYDNKVVFFEANENYYRGCPKIAEVQFKETTSAEVPSAVQTGTADAGEMTYSGERYAEVQSYNTNGEMTGDVITSSMVDNLGYGYIGINAATVNVAGDSGSDASKSLRKGIATIMSVHRDLAIDSYYGEGASVINYPISNTSWAAPQPTDDDYEIAFSVDVNGDSIYTPDMVLDDKIAAAEAAALGFFEAAGFTVENGVLTAAPEGAKLSYEVIVPGDGTGDHPAFAILTSAQESLANLGMELVINDPADSNILWDALDAGTQELWTAAWGTTIDPDMYQVYHSSNVVGMGGSDSNHYHIQDEGLDQLIIDARLSDDQDYRKAVYKQALDTIIDWAVEIPTYQRLNVIIFSTERITIDTITPDITTFWGWMSDIELLEMN
;
A
#
# COMPACT_ATOMS: atom_id res chain seq x y z
N MET A 1 -2.14 33.33 16.91
CA MET A 1 -0.95 32.66 16.36
C MET A 1 -1.14 32.24 14.91
N TYR A 2 -2.29 31.71 14.54
CA TYR A 2 -2.63 31.27 13.18
C TYR A 2 -2.60 32.40 12.12
N LYS A 3 -3.17 33.57 12.41
CA LYS A 3 -3.07 34.76 11.51
C LYS A 3 -1.61 35.20 11.22
N PHE A 4 -0.68 34.86 12.10
CA PHE A 4 0.73 35.17 11.90
C PHE A 4 1.46 34.12 11.00
N ARG A 5 0.97 32.88 10.99
CA ARG A 5 1.48 31.81 10.11
C ARG A 5 0.98 31.98 8.67
N LYS A 6 -0.33 32.24 8.44
CA LYS A 6 -0.86 32.52 7.08
C LYS A 6 -0.15 33.73 6.41
N ILE A 7 0.15 34.81 7.16
CA ILE A 7 0.87 35.97 6.61
C ILE A 7 2.34 35.65 6.27
N ILE A 8 2.98 34.73 7.02
CA ILE A 8 4.37 34.32 6.75
C ILE A 8 4.42 33.36 5.56
N SER A 9 3.50 32.44 5.40
CA SER A 9 3.40 31.54 4.24
C SER A 9 3.16 32.30 2.93
N ILE A 10 2.24 33.27 2.92
CA ILE A 10 1.98 34.13 1.76
C ILE A 10 3.20 34.97 1.39
N LEU A 11 4.01 35.41 2.38
CA LEU A 11 5.20 36.21 2.12
C LEU A 11 6.38 35.35 1.58
N VAL A 12 6.48 34.09 1.96
CA VAL A 12 7.54 33.19 1.51
C VAL A 12 7.26 32.70 0.08
N VAL A 13 6.03 32.35 -0.25
CA VAL A 13 5.63 31.95 -1.61
C VAL A 13 5.76 33.11 -2.60
N SER A 14 5.44 34.36 -2.21
CA SER A 14 5.61 35.51 -3.07
C SER A 14 7.09 35.85 -3.36
N ILE A 15 8.03 35.47 -2.49
CA ILE A 15 9.47 35.70 -2.68
C ILE A 15 10.08 34.60 -3.57
N MET A 16 9.58 33.35 -3.54
CA MET A 16 10.05 32.27 -4.43
C MET A 16 9.61 32.46 -5.88
N PHE A 17 8.40 32.95 -6.15
CA PHE A 17 7.93 33.18 -7.52
C PHE A 17 8.67 34.32 -8.25
N ALA A 18 9.28 35.26 -7.54
CA ALA A 18 10.05 36.36 -8.17
C ALA A 18 11.46 35.96 -8.65
N SER A 19 11.96 34.78 -8.26
CA SER A 19 13.33 34.33 -8.58
C SER A 19 13.43 33.44 -9.82
N PHE A 20 12.33 32.92 -10.34
CA PHE A 20 12.31 31.93 -11.45
C PHE A 20 12.11 32.53 -12.85
N LEU A 21 11.95 33.87 -13.00
CA LEU A 21 11.68 34.50 -14.28
C LEU A 21 12.91 35.10 -14.99
N ALA A 22 14.14 34.76 -14.57
CA ALA A 22 15.35 35.38 -15.13
C ALA A 22 16.33 34.45 -15.86
N ALA A 23 15.99 33.22 -16.20
CA ALA A 23 16.92 32.35 -16.92
C ALA A 23 16.25 31.37 -17.88
N CYS A 24 15.85 31.80 -19.06
CA CYS A 24 15.77 30.97 -20.24
C CYS A 24 15.82 31.79 -21.53
N GLY A 25 16.99 31.79 -22.17
CA GLY A 25 17.17 32.19 -23.57
C GLY A 25 17.37 30.91 -24.40
N PRO A 26 16.89 30.87 -25.65
CA PRO A 26 16.84 29.62 -26.42
C PRO A 26 18.17 29.28 -27.08
N ALA A 27 18.61 28.03 -26.92
CA ALA A 27 19.67 27.44 -27.68
C ALA A 27 19.10 26.53 -28.79
N THR A 28 19.32 26.95 -30.03
CA THR A 28 19.06 26.16 -31.24
C THR A 28 20.19 25.15 -31.48
N THR A 29 19.90 23.88 -31.64
CA THR A 29 20.82 22.92 -32.27
C THR A 29 20.05 22.07 -33.27
N GLU A 30 20.59 22.06 -34.50
CA GLU A 30 20.14 21.25 -35.65
C GLU A 30 20.48 19.77 -35.47
N PRO A 31 19.66 18.84 -36.01
CA PRO A 31 19.92 17.40 -35.96
C PRO A 31 20.88 16.95 -37.08
N PRO A 32 21.70 15.93 -36.87
CA PRO A 32 22.54 15.33 -37.90
C PRO A 32 21.79 14.34 -38.78
N ALA A 33 22.25 14.27 -40.01
CA ALA A 33 21.65 13.59 -41.15
C ALA A 33 21.62 12.07 -41.06
N THR A 34 20.51 11.52 -41.56
CA THR A 34 20.19 10.12 -41.82
C THR A 34 21.11 9.50 -42.88
N GLN A 35 21.63 8.31 -42.65
CA GLN A 35 22.20 7.43 -43.68
C GLN A 35 21.21 6.31 -44.02
N GLU A 36 20.90 6.15 -45.29
CA GLU A 36 20.09 5.07 -45.84
C GLU A 36 20.80 3.71 -45.78
N PRO A 37 20.08 2.61 -45.55
CA PRO A 37 20.61 1.27 -45.80
C PRO A 37 20.22 0.73 -47.17
N THR A 38 21.16 0.06 -47.75
CA THR A 38 21.21 -0.57 -49.06
C THR A 38 20.35 -1.82 -49.11
N GLU A 39 19.59 -1.99 -50.21
CA GLU A 39 18.82 -3.20 -50.57
C GLU A 39 19.72 -4.38 -50.99
N GLU A 40 19.25 -5.62 -50.74
CA GLU A 40 19.22 -6.76 -51.68
C GLU A 40 18.96 -8.10 -51.00
N PRO A 41 18.49 -9.13 -51.74
CA PRO A 41 17.34 -9.23 -52.64
C PRO A 41 16.38 -10.41 -52.32
N THR A 42 15.22 -10.31 -52.94
CA THR A 42 14.07 -11.22 -52.97
C THR A 42 14.35 -12.62 -53.49
N ALA A 43 13.73 -13.66 -52.94
CA ALA A 43 13.46 -14.94 -53.61
C ALA A 43 11.95 -15.26 -53.54
N GLU A 44 11.38 -15.50 -54.70
CA GLU A 44 9.97 -15.82 -54.95
C GLU A 44 9.58 -17.24 -54.47
N PRO A 45 8.31 -17.48 -54.10
CA PRO A 45 7.77 -18.79 -53.77
C PRO A 45 7.10 -19.45 -54.99
N THR A 46 7.31 -20.76 -55.10
CA THR A 46 6.70 -21.65 -56.12
C THR A 46 5.35 -22.17 -55.60
N ALA A 47 4.35 -22.17 -56.51
CA ALA A 47 2.97 -22.53 -56.25
C ALA A 47 2.69 -24.05 -56.38
N GLU A 48 1.68 -24.47 -55.60
CA GLU A 48 0.58 -25.44 -55.81
C GLU A 48 0.84 -26.96 -55.89
N PRO A 49 -0.14 -27.80 -55.57
CA PRO A 49 -1.53 -27.76 -56.05
C PRO A 49 -2.65 -28.09 -55.03
N THR A 50 -3.82 -27.60 -55.39
CA THR A 50 -5.18 -27.74 -54.85
C THR A 50 -5.67 -29.19 -54.88
N GLU A 51 -6.30 -29.65 -53.78
CA GLU A 51 -7.25 -30.76 -53.78
C GLU A 51 -8.63 -30.35 -53.31
N GLU A 52 -9.61 -30.79 -54.06
CA GLU A 52 -11.03 -30.55 -54.04
C GLU A 52 -11.69 -31.29 -52.84
N LEU A 53 -12.37 -30.58 -51.97
CA LEU A 53 -13.16 -31.19 -50.91
C LEU A 53 -14.62 -31.32 -51.31
N THR A 54 -15.09 -32.54 -51.31
CA THR A 54 -16.48 -32.97 -51.47
C THR A 54 -17.27 -32.68 -50.18
N GLU A 55 -18.40 -32.00 -50.34
CA GLU A 55 -19.39 -31.78 -49.25
C GLU A 55 -20.12 -33.07 -48.87
N GLU A 56 -20.21 -33.38 -47.56
CA GLU A 56 -21.19 -34.29 -46.96
C GLU A 56 -22.00 -33.55 -45.87
N PRO A 57 -23.23 -33.94 -45.58
CA PRO A 57 -24.25 -33.08 -45.03
C PRO A 57 -24.15 -32.88 -43.50
N THR A 58 -24.40 -31.67 -43.12
CA THR A 58 -24.54 -31.12 -41.76
C THR A 58 -25.53 -31.97 -40.91
N ALA A 59 -25.00 -32.50 -39.83
CA ALA A 59 -25.82 -32.92 -38.64
C ALA A 59 -25.99 -31.69 -37.75
N GLU A 60 -27.17 -31.51 -37.20
CA GLU A 60 -27.47 -30.49 -36.20
C GLU A 60 -26.56 -30.68 -34.98
N PRO A 61 -26.02 -29.58 -34.37
CA PRO A 61 -25.23 -29.71 -33.16
C PRO A 61 -26.17 -30.16 -32.00
N THR A 62 -25.90 -31.35 -31.48
CA THR A 62 -26.30 -31.72 -30.14
C THR A 62 -25.47 -30.85 -29.19
N GLU A 63 -26.10 -30.11 -28.33
CA GLU A 63 -25.42 -29.52 -27.17
C GLU A 63 -24.85 -30.69 -26.35
N GLU A 64 -23.54 -30.97 -26.51
CA GLU A 64 -22.80 -31.78 -25.58
C GLU A 64 -22.48 -30.84 -24.39
N GLU A 65 -23.00 -31.15 -23.23
CA GLU A 65 -22.52 -30.60 -21.96
C GLU A 65 -20.98 -30.74 -21.95
N PRO A 66 -20.21 -29.71 -21.51
CA PRO A 66 -18.76 -29.80 -21.50
C PRO A 66 -18.33 -31.00 -20.66
N GLU A 67 -17.60 -31.93 -21.28
CA GLU A 67 -16.99 -33.07 -20.62
C GLU A 67 -15.89 -32.52 -19.70
N PHE A 68 -16.21 -32.36 -18.41
CA PHE A 68 -15.22 -31.93 -17.41
C PHE A 68 -14.11 -32.98 -17.34
N ALA A 69 -12.85 -32.52 -17.30
CA ALA A 69 -11.72 -33.41 -17.05
C ALA A 69 -11.96 -34.12 -15.70
N GLU A 70 -11.89 -35.44 -15.69
CA GLU A 70 -12.33 -36.26 -14.56
C GLU A 70 -11.45 -36.17 -13.30
N GLU A 71 -10.32 -35.39 -13.31
CA GLU A 71 -9.41 -35.31 -12.16
C GLU A 71 -8.77 -33.91 -12.01
N PRO A 72 -9.38 -33.04 -11.18
CA PRO A 72 -8.87 -31.67 -11.03
C PRO A 72 -7.51 -31.57 -10.30
N PHE A 73 -7.16 -32.46 -9.37
CA PHE A 73 -5.92 -32.37 -8.61
C PHE A 73 -5.17 -33.69 -8.42
N GLY A 74 -5.85 -34.83 -8.35
CA GLY A 74 -5.31 -36.17 -8.17
C GLY A 74 -6.37 -37.24 -8.06
N GLU A 75 -5.97 -38.54 -8.14
CA GLU A 75 -6.88 -39.64 -7.96
C GLU A 75 -7.28 -39.80 -6.47
N ASN A 76 -8.56 -40.00 -6.18
CA ASN A 76 -9.12 -40.35 -4.86
C ASN A 76 -8.95 -39.25 -3.80
N LEU A 77 -9.23 -37.99 -4.17
CA LEU A 77 -9.25 -36.89 -3.20
C LEU A 77 -10.35 -37.14 -2.12
N PRO A 78 -10.11 -36.69 -0.87
CA PRO A 78 -11.12 -36.70 0.17
C PRO A 78 -12.36 -35.91 -0.27
N THR A 79 -13.54 -36.45 -0.03
CA THR A 79 -14.83 -35.80 -0.32
C THR A 79 -15.63 -35.46 0.93
N GLU A 80 -15.16 -35.91 2.10
CA GLU A 80 -15.78 -35.68 3.41
C GLU A 80 -14.69 -35.46 4.45
N PRO A 81 -14.90 -34.60 5.46
CA PRO A 81 -13.99 -34.47 6.58
C PRO A 81 -13.92 -35.76 7.40
N THR A 82 -12.81 -35.97 8.07
CA THR A 82 -12.60 -37.20 8.88
C THR A 82 -12.43 -36.91 10.36
N ILE A 83 -12.33 -35.63 10.74
CA ILE A 83 -12.07 -35.19 12.11
C ILE A 83 -13.15 -34.19 12.51
N ASP A 84 -13.94 -34.57 13.55
CA ASP A 84 -15.02 -33.75 14.09
C ASP A 84 -14.53 -32.74 15.17
N THR A 85 -13.30 -32.91 15.69
CA THR A 85 -12.73 -31.97 16.66
C THR A 85 -12.41 -30.67 15.95
N PRO A 86 -12.98 -29.51 16.37
CA PRO A 86 -12.70 -28.24 15.72
C PRO A 86 -11.28 -27.79 15.99
N LEU A 87 -10.66 -27.13 15.00
CA LEU A 87 -9.43 -26.39 15.15
C LEU A 87 -9.77 -24.96 15.58
N VAL A 88 -9.25 -24.53 16.73
CA VAL A 88 -9.43 -23.16 17.24
C VAL A 88 -8.14 -22.39 17.11
N VAL A 89 -8.16 -21.33 16.30
CA VAL A 89 -7.00 -20.45 16.06
C VAL A 89 -7.23 -19.12 16.75
N ALA A 90 -6.25 -18.68 17.54
CA ALA A 90 -6.28 -17.37 18.18
C ALA A 90 -5.96 -16.26 17.15
N TYR A 91 -6.81 -15.26 17.08
CA TYR A 91 -6.69 -14.08 16.21
C TYR A 91 -6.89 -12.78 17.00
N ASN A 92 -6.36 -11.68 16.50
CA ASN A 92 -6.73 -10.36 17.02
C ASN A 92 -8.17 -10.00 16.64
N ALA A 93 -8.66 -8.86 17.15
CA ALA A 93 -10.02 -8.39 16.88
C ALA A 93 -10.27 -8.15 15.38
N PHE A 94 -11.45 -8.49 14.91
CA PHE A 94 -11.88 -8.32 13.53
C PHE A 94 -12.68 -7.04 13.35
N SER A 95 -12.50 -6.38 12.20
CA SER A 95 -13.35 -5.26 11.77
C SER A 95 -14.63 -5.72 11.06
N GLN A 96 -14.75 -7.00 10.79
CA GLN A 96 -15.87 -7.67 10.10
C GLN A 96 -16.00 -7.30 8.62
N LYS A 97 -14.90 -6.87 8.00
CA LYS A 97 -14.80 -6.67 6.55
C LYS A 97 -14.19 -7.91 5.89
N PHE A 98 -14.88 -9.04 6.02
CA PHE A 98 -14.46 -10.37 5.52
C PHE A 98 -14.68 -10.48 4.01
N SER A 99 -14.15 -9.59 3.25
CA SER A 99 -14.43 -9.47 1.82
C SER A 99 -13.19 -9.68 0.97
N PRO A 100 -13.26 -10.44 -0.14
CA PRO A 100 -12.16 -10.47 -1.09
C PRO A 100 -11.89 -9.10 -1.73
N PHE A 101 -12.87 -8.18 -1.71
CA PHE A 101 -12.78 -6.86 -2.30
C PHE A 101 -12.42 -5.74 -1.32
N PHE A 102 -12.93 -5.79 -0.07
CA PHE A 102 -12.93 -4.66 0.85
C PHE A 102 -12.29 -4.93 2.21
N SER A 103 -11.54 -6.03 2.38
CA SER A 103 -10.77 -6.26 3.59
C SER A 103 -9.69 -5.19 3.73
N ASP A 104 -9.62 -4.56 4.91
CA ASP A 104 -8.66 -3.49 5.22
C ASP A 104 -7.67 -3.87 6.33
N THR A 105 -7.86 -5.03 6.96
CA THR A 105 -6.92 -5.60 7.93
C THR A 105 -6.45 -6.99 7.49
N GLY A 106 -5.21 -7.38 7.87
CA GLY A 106 -4.69 -8.71 7.60
C GLY A 106 -5.56 -9.81 8.22
N TYR A 107 -6.14 -9.57 9.40
CA TYR A 107 -6.98 -10.55 10.08
C TYR A 107 -8.30 -10.80 9.35
N ASP A 108 -8.92 -9.75 8.80
CA ASP A 108 -10.13 -9.89 7.99
C ASP A 108 -9.83 -10.51 6.62
N ALA A 109 -8.67 -10.17 6.03
CA ALA A 109 -8.18 -10.79 4.80
C ALA A 109 -7.93 -12.31 4.97
N ASP A 110 -7.43 -12.76 6.12
CA ASP A 110 -7.27 -14.19 6.42
C ASP A 110 -8.61 -14.92 6.49
N VAL A 111 -9.66 -14.27 7.04
CA VAL A 111 -11.02 -14.84 7.02
C VAL A 111 -11.54 -15.00 5.60
N ALA A 112 -11.37 -13.97 4.77
CA ALA A 112 -11.72 -14.04 3.35
C ALA A 112 -10.89 -15.13 2.64
N GLY A 113 -9.56 -15.17 2.88
CA GLY A 113 -8.63 -16.13 2.29
C GLY A 113 -8.98 -17.59 2.52
N MET A 114 -9.54 -17.94 3.68
CA MET A 114 -10.05 -19.29 3.94
C MET A 114 -11.13 -19.73 2.96
N THR A 115 -11.84 -18.78 2.36
CA THR A 115 -12.96 -19.05 1.44
C THR A 115 -12.59 -18.87 -0.02
N GLN A 116 -11.43 -18.29 -0.35
CA GLN A 116 -11.06 -17.91 -1.71
C GLN A 116 -10.00 -18.84 -2.33
N ILE A 117 -9.90 -18.79 -3.67
CA ILE A 117 -8.75 -19.27 -4.45
C ILE A 117 -8.17 -18.12 -5.25
N GLY A 118 -6.84 -18.08 -5.38
CA GLY A 118 -6.14 -17.10 -6.20
C GLY A 118 -5.76 -17.67 -7.56
N LEU A 119 -5.55 -16.80 -8.55
CA LEU A 119 -4.98 -17.17 -9.86
C LEU A 119 -3.48 -17.45 -9.75
N LEU A 120 -2.78 -16.71 -8.90
CA LEU A 120 -1.34 -16.83 -8.73
C LEU A 120 -1.00 -17.86 -7.64
N THR A 121 -0.02 -18.69 -7.91
CA THR A 121 0.60 -19.60 -6.94
C THR A 121 2.07 -19.21 -6.78
N THR A 122 2.55 -19.13 -5.54
CA THR A 122 3.96 -18.85 -5.23
C THR A 122 4.59 -20.02 -4.49
N ASP A 123 5.91 -20.08 -4.49
CA ASP A 123 6.68 -21.04 -3.70
C ASP A 123 7.10 -20.45 -2.33
N ARG A 124 7.93 -21.19 -1.57
CA ARG A 124 8.38 -20.80 -0.22
C ARG A 124 9.27 -19.55 -0.16
N VAL A 125 9.74 -19.07 -1.31
CA VAL A 125 10.52 -17.83 -1.41
C VAL A 125 9.76 -16.71 -2.16
N GLY A 126 8.46 -16.91 -2.42
CA GLY A 126 7.64 -15.97 -3.16
C GLY A 126 7.80 -16.04 -4.68
N GLY A 127 8.57 -16.99 -5.20
CA GLY A 127 8.74 -17.19 -6.64
C GLY A 127 7.47 -17.72 -7.30
N ILE A 128 7.07 -17.13 -8.43
CA ILE A 128 5.83 -17.48 -9.13
C ILE A 128 5.92 -18.87 -9.75
N VAL A 129 4.90 -19.67 -9.54
CA VAL A 129 4.70 -21.01 -10.11
C VAL A 129 3.77 -20.89 -11.31
N HIS A 130 4.35 -20.87 -12.50
CA HIS A 130 3.59 -20.64 -13.73
C HIS A 130 2.78 -21.86 -14.21
N ASN A 131 3.28 -23.07 -13.99
CA ASN A 131 2.59 -24.31 -14.40
C ASN A 131 1.93 -24.99 -13.19
N ALA A 132 1.13 -24.24 -12.43
CA ALA A 132 0.59 -24.71 -11.16
C ALA A 132 -0.49 -25.80 -11.32
N ILE A 133 -1.13 -25.92 -12.48
CA ILE A 133 -2.08 -27.01 -12.77
C ILE A 133 -1.35 -28.36 -12.80
N GLU A 134 -0.25 -28.46 -13.53
CA GLU A 134 0.56 -29.67 -13.61
C GLU A 134 1.40 -29.87 -12.34
N GLY A 135 1.80 -28.76 -11.72
CA GLY A 135 2.69 -28.69 -10.58
C GLY A 135 4.16 -28.51 -10.99
N GLU A 136 4.85 -27.67 -10.21
CA GLU A 136 6.29 -27.48 -10.34
C GLU A 136 6.98 -27.93 -9.06
N THR A 137 8.09 -28.67 -9.22
CA THR A 137 8.93 -29.08 -8.09
C THR A 137 10.09 -28.11 -7.95
N ARG A 138 10.21 -27.49 -6.77
CA ARG A 138 11.31 -26.58 -6.42
C ARG A 138 11.94 -26.98 -5.10
N GLU A 139 13.25 -26.77 -4.99
CA GLU A 139 14.02 -27.11 -3.79
C GLU A 139 14.00 -25.94 -2.80
N TYR A 140 13.72 -26.22 -1.54
CA TYR A 140 13.87 -25.28 -0.43
C TYR A 140 14.53 -25.99 0.75
N ASN A 141 15.59 -25.41 1.33
CA ASN A 141 16.39 -26.01 2.42
C ASN A 141 16.88 -27.45 2.12
N GLY A 142 17.17 -27.76 0.85
CA GLY A 142 17.62 -29.10 0.42
C GLY A 142 16.49 -30.14 0.32
N THR A 143 15.22 -29.72 0.43
CA THR A 143 14.04 -30.55 0.29
C THR A 143 13.25 -30.14 -0.94
N PRO A 144 12.89 -31.10 -1.86
CA PRO A 144 12.05 -30.78 -2.99
C PRO A 144 10.58 -30.70 -2.57
N TYR A 145 9.90 -29.60 -2.93
CA TYR A 145 8.46 -29.38 -2.73
C TYR A 145 7.74 -29.25 -4.07
N GLU A 146 6.61 -29.90 -4.21
CA GLU A 146 5.71 -29.74 -5.36
C GLU A 146 4.68 -28.65 -5.05
N TYR A 147 4.60 -27.64 -5.94
CA TYR A 147 3.66 -26.54 -5.84
C TYR A 147 2.57 -26.68 -6.89
N LYS A 148 1.33 -26.75 -6.47
CA LYS A 148 0.14 -26.85 -7.32
C LYS A 148 -0.88 -25.80 -6.94
N GLY A 149 -1.61 -25.30 -7.96
CA GLY A 149 -2.58 -24.23 -7.79
C GLY A 149 -3.80 -24.34 -8.70
N ALA A 150 -4.64 -23.32 -8.61
CA ALA A 150 -5.91 -23.23 -9.32
C ALA A 150 -5.74 -22.85 -10.80
N ALA A 151 -4.63 -22.21 -11.19
CA ALA A 151 -4.43 -21.74 -12.56
C ALA A 151 -2.98 -21.86 -13.01
N ASN A 152 -2.79 -22.07 -14.32
CA ASN A 152 -1.52 -21.76 -14.98
C ASN A 152 -1.50 -20.28 -15.38
N THR A 153 -0.34 -19.64 -15.26
CA THR A 153 -0.15 -18.25 -15.61
C THR A 153 0.99 -18.06 -16.59
N SER A 154 0.94 -17.01 -17.40
CA SER A 154 2.09 -16.59 -18.22
C SER A 154 2.12 -15.07 -18.35
N VAL A 155 3.32 -14.54 -18.60
CA VAL A 155 3.57 -13.12 -18.86
C VAL A 155 4.35 -13.03 -20.16
N GLU A 156 3.86 -12.28 -21.14
CA GLU A 156 4.47 -12.12 -22.45
C GLU A 156 4.57 -10.63 -22.79
N TYR A 157 5.79 -10.09 -22.89
CA TYR A 157 6.03 -8.73 -23.33
C TYR A 157 6.30 -8.67 -24.84
N ASP A 158 5.58 -7.80 -25.53
CA ASP A 158 5.78 -7.51 -26.97
C ASP A 158 6.42 -6.13 -27.14
N GLU A 159 7.73 -6.12 -27.41
CA GLU A 159 8.51 -4.89 -27.67
C GLU A 159 7.98 -4.08 -28.87
N ALA A 160 7.29 -4.72 -29.83
CA ALA A 160 6.83 -4.03 -31.04
C ALA A 160 5.61 -3.15 -30.78
N THR A 161 4.79 -3.53 -29.84
CA THR A 161 3.57 -2.79 -29.42
C THR A 161 3.76 -2.09 -28.08
N ASP A 162 4.87 -2.37 -27.38
CA ASP A 162 5.14 -1.93 -26.01
C ASP A 162 3.99 -2.30 -25.07
N THR A 163 3.59 -3.58 -25.11
CA THR A 163 2.51 -4.09 -24.27
C THR A 163 2.89 -5.40 -23.60
N THR A 164 2.42 -5.62 -22.39
CA THR A 164 2.58 -6.88 -21.66
C THR A 164 1.24 -7.58 -21.54
N LYS A 165 1.21 -8.85 -21.92
CA LYS A 165 0.03 -9.69 -21.78
C LYS A 165 0.21 -10.69 -20.64
N TYR A 166 -0.74 -10.68 -19.72
CA TYR A 166 -0.85 -11.59 -18.59
C TYR A 166 -1.98 -12.57 -18.89
N THR A 167 -1.68 -13.87 -18.85
CA THR A 167 -2.66 -14.92 -19.11
C THR A 167 -2.88 -15.75 -17.86
N ALA A 168 -4.14 -15.97 -17.48
CA ALA A 168 -4.54 -16.93 -16.48
C ALA A 168 -5.43 -18.00 -17.12
N LYS A 169 -5.05 -19.28 -16.95
CA LYS A 169 -5.84 -20.43 -17.39
C LYS A 169 -6.22 -21.28 -16.18
N LEU A 170 -7.51 -21.33 -15.87
CA LEU A 170 -8.06 -22.08 -14.75
C LEU A 170 -7.94 -23.59 -14.95
N ARG A 171 -7.81 -24.30 -13.84
CA ARG A 171 -8.01 -25.74 -13.76
C ARG A 171 -9.48 -26.06 -14.04
N VAL A 172 -9.71 -26.95 -15.01
CA VAL A 172 -11.08 -27.38 -15.39
C VAL A 172 -11.70 -28.23 -14.28
N GLY A 173 -12.99 -28.04 -14.04
CA GLY A 173 -13.78 -28.83 -13.09
C GLY A 173 -13.75 -28.36 -11.64
N MET A 174 -13.12 -27.24 -11.34
CA MET A 174 -13.22 -26.59 -10.01
C MET A 174 -14.65 -26.12 -9.75
N LYS A 175 -15.02 -26.08 -8.47
CA LYS A 175 -16.34 -25.64 -8.00
C LYS A 175 -16.20 -24.69 -6.83
N PHE A 176 -17.10 -23.75 -6.76
CA PHE A 176 -17.37 -23.00 -5.55
C PHE A 176 -17.94 -23.89 -4.44
N SER A 177 -17.95 -23.37 -3.22
CA SER A 177 -18.39 -24.11 -2.03
C SER A 177 -19.84 -24.55 -2.09
N ASP A 178 -20.67 -23.91 -2.89
CA ASP A 178 -22.08 -24.29 -3.13
C ASP A 178 -22.26 -25.32 -4.28
N GLY A 179 -21.17 -25.66 -4.96
CA GLY A 179 -21.16 -26.63 -6.06
C GLY A 179 -21.27 -26.01 -7.46
N THR A 180 -21.41 -24.69 -7.57
CA THR A 180 -21.41 -23.97 -8.86
C THR A 180 -20.02 -24.05 -9.51
N PRO A 181 -19.91 -24.32 -10.83
CA PRO A 181 -18.62 -24.37 -11.52
C PRO A 181 -17.87 -23.03 -11.47
N VAL A 182 -16.54 -23.09 -11.35
CA VAL A 182 -15.64 -21.93 -11.50
C VAL A 182 -15.24 -21.80 -12.95
N THR A 183 -15.41 -20.62 -13.53
CA THR A 183 -15.14 -20.34 -14.94
C THR A 183 -14.43 -19.00 -15.14
N ALA A 184 -14.05 -18.70 -16.38
CA ALA A 184 -13.47 -17.42 -16.77
C ALA A 184 -14.42 -16.24 -16.54
N ASP A 185 -15.75 -16.48 -16.51
CA ASP A 185 -16.74 -15.44 -16.23
C ASP A 185 -16.59 -14.86 -14.81
N ASP A 186 -16.20 -15.70 -13.87
CA ASP A 186 -15.95 -15.29 -12.49
C ASP A 186 -14.67 -14.41 -12.39
N ILE A 187 -13.65 -14.70 -13.20
CA ILE A 187 -12.44 -13.87 -13.31
C ILE A 187 -12.77 -12.52 -13.94
N ILE A 188 -13.53 -12.51 -15.05
CA ILE A 188 -13.98 -11.28 -15.72
C ILE A 188 -14.77 -10.42 -14.73
N PHE A 189 -15.76 -10.98 -14.05
CA PHE A 189 -16.53 -10.30 -13.01
C PHE A 189 -15.62 -9.70 -11.93
N THR A 190 -14.62 -10.46 -11.47
CA THR A 190 -13.67 -10.01 -10.46
C THR A 190 -12.89 -8.78 -10.92
N TYR A 191 -12.32 -8.80 -12.14
CA TYR A 191 -11.60 -7.66 -12.67
C TYR A 191 -12.49 -6.43 -12.81
N TYR A 192 -13.71 -6.59 -13.37
CA TYR A 192 -14.61 -5.46 -13.53
C TYR A 192 -15.08 -4.89 -12.20
N THR A 193 -15.20 -5.70 -11.14
CA THR A 193 -15.49 -5.19 -9.80
C THR A 193 -14.34 -4.33 -9.25
N TYR A 194 -13.08 -4.79 -9.35
CA TYR A 194 -11.93 -4.02 -8.88
C TYR A 194 -11.64 -2.75 -9.68
N LEU A 195 -12.05 -2.73 -10.95
CA LEU A 195 -11.73 -1.65 -11.90
C LEU A 195 -12.91 -0.72 -12.18
N ASP A 196 -14.06 -0.95 -11.53
CA ASP A 196 -15.19 -0.03 -11.60
C ASP A 196 -14.85 1.31 -10.91
N PRO A 197 -15.22 2.46 -11.48
CA PRO A 197 -14.91 3.76 -10.89
C PRO A 197 -15.53 3.99 -9.50
N SER A 198 -16.58 3.24 -9.12
CA SER A 198 -17.17 3.29 -7.77
C SER A 198 -16.47 2.40 -6.76
N TYR A 199 -15.40 1.68 -7.14
CA TYR A 199 -14.68 0.81 -6.23
C TYR A 199 -13.87 1.62 -5.20
N VAL A 200 -14.16 1.40 -3.92
CA VAL A 200 -13.56 2.13 -2.78
C VAL A 200 -12.47 1.34 -2.02
N GLY A 201 -12.02 0.22 -2.56
CA GLY A 201 -10.95 -0.58 -1.98
C GLY A 201 -9.56 -0.19 -2.49
N SER A 202 -8.65 -1.16 -2.52
CA SER A 202 -7.26 -0.93 -2.97
C SER A 202 -7.17 -0.50 -4.43
N THR A 203 -6.52 0.63 -4.68
CA THR A 203 -6.29 1.19 -6.03
C THR A 203 -5.09 0.55 -6.76
N THR A 204 -4.40 -0.41 -6.16
CA THR A 204 -3.19 -1.01 -6.72
C THR A 204 -3.40 -1.57 -8.13
N LEU A 205 -4.52 -2.28 -8.35
CA LEU A 205 -4.80 -2.86 -9.68
C LEU A 205 -5.10 -1.77 -10.74
N SER A 206 -5.85 -0.74 -10.37
CA SER A 206 -6.21 0.37 -11.26
C SER A 206 -5.05 1.32 -11.56
N SER A 207 -3.96 1.26 -10.80
CA SER A 207 -2.75 2.06 -11.05
C SER A 207 -1.93 1.57 -12.26
N TYR A 208 -2.17 0.35 -12.74
CA TYR A 208 -1.54 -0.14 -13.95
C TYR A 208 -2.28 0.33 -15.20
N ASP A 209 -1.54 0.69 -16.25
CA ASP A 209 -2.09 1.15 -17.52
C ASP A 209 -2.67 -0.02 -18.34
N ILE A 210 -3.77 -0.61 -17.81
CA ILE A 210 -4.51 -1.66 -18.53
C ILE A 210 -5.16 -1.04 -19.76
N VAL A 211 -4.94 -1.66 -20.91
CA VAL A 211 -5.41 -1.15 -22.22
C VAL A 211 -6.93 -0.93 -22.19
N GLY A 212 -7.34 0.32 -22.40
CA GLY A 212 -8.75 0.72 -22.40
C GLY A 212 -9.39 0.90 -21.03
N LEU A 213 -8.65 0.76 -19.93
CA LEU A 213 -9.19 0.96 -18.58
C LEU A 213 -9.63 2.41 -18.35
N LYS A 214 -8.77 3.38 -18.67
CA LYS A 214 -9.09 4.79 -18.51
C LYS A 214 -10.31 5.17 -19.35
N ASP A 215 -10.37 4.71 -20.61
CA ASP A 215 -11.51 4.96 -21.49
C ASP A 215 -12.81 4.39 -20.89
N TYR A 216 -12.77 3.19 -20.31
CA TYR A 216 -13.91 2.55 -19.64
C TYR A 216 -14.32 3.31 -18.38
N GLN A 217 -13.38 3.68 -17.51
CA GLN A 217 -13.70 4.38 -16.25
C GLN A 217 -14.29 5.77 -16.49
N THR A 218 -13.78 6.48 -17.48
CA THR A 218 -14.27 7.82 -17.85
C THR A 218 -15.42 7.81 -18.84
N GLN A 219 -15.80 6.61 -19.37
CA GLN A 219 -16.83 6.44 -20.41
C GLN A 219 -16.58 7.27 -21.67
N THR A 220 -15.27 7.58 -21.96
CA THR A 220 -14.83 8.39 -23.11
C THR A 220 -13.63 7.76 -23.78
N THR A 221 -13.44 8.05 -25.08
CA THR A 221 -12.15 7.75 -25.73
C THR A 221 -11.11 8.80 -25.33
N SER A 222 -9.82 8.46 -25.42
CA SER A 222 -8.72 9.36 -25.04
C SER A 222 -8.79 10.72 -25.75
N ASP A 223 -9.14 10.77 -27.04
CA ASP A 223 -9.28 12.03 -27.80
C ASP A 223 -10.43 12.90 -27.24
N VAL A 224 -11.52 12.27 -26.82
CA VAL A 224 -12.69 12.96 -26.24
C VAL A 224 -12.38 13.39 -24.82
N PHE A 225 -11.71 12.54 -24.05
CA PHE A 225 -11.22 12.88 -22.71
C PHE A 225 -10.34 14.13 -22.75
N ASP A 226 -9.31 14.16 -23.59
CA ASP A 226 -8.39 15.30 -23.72
C ASP A 226 -9.15 16.58 -24.12
N LYS A 227 -10.10 16.47 -25.06
CA LYS A 227 -10.94 17.58 -25.47
C LYS A 227 -11.72 18.20 -24.29
N TYR A 228 -12.36 17.37 -23.47
CA TYR A 228 -13.15 17.88 -22.33
C TYR A 228 -12.29 18.26 -21.14
N ALA A 229 -11.10 17.67 -20.99
CA ALA A 229 -10.12 18.09 -20.01
C ALA A 229 -9.60 19.52 -20.32
N GLU A 230 -9.24 19.80 -21.59
CA GLU A 230 -8.86 21.14 -22.02
C GLU A 230 -10.01 22.15 -21.89
N LEU A 231 -11.24 21.70 -22.14
CA LEU A 231 -12.43 22.51 -22.00
C LEU A 231 -12.67 22.88 -20.53
N TYR A 232 -12.59 21.92 -19.62
CA TYR A 232 -12.71 22.13 -18.18
C TYR A 232 -11.68 23.17 -17.69
N ASP A 233 -10.40 22.96 -18.05
CA ASP A 233 -9.30 23.85 -17.67
C ASP A 233 -9.53 25.28 -18.20
N ALA A 234 -10.06 25.41 -19.44
CA ALA A 234 -10.37 26.71 -20.04
C ALA A 234 -11.51 27.44 -19.33
N ILE A 235 -12.60 26.74 -18.98
CA ILE A 235 -13.73 27.33 -18.23
C ILE A 235 -13.26 27.74 -16.82
N TYR A 236 -12.54 26.84 -16.12
CA TYR A 236 -12.03 27.10 -14.78
C TYR A 236 -11.08 28.32 -14.76
N ALA A 237 -10.13 28.37 -15.68
CA ALA A 237 -9.20 29.49 -15.81
C ALA A 237 -9.91 30.83 -16.16
N GLY A 238 -11.08 30.77 -16.78
CA GLY A 238 -11.90 31.96 -17.03
C GLY A 238 -12.47 32.56 -15.75
N GLY A 239 -12.77 31.75 -14.76
CA GLY A 239 -13.36 32.16 -13.49
C GLY A 239 -14.89 32.22 -13.50
N PRO A 240 -15.56 32.24 -12.32
CA PRO A 240 -17.00 32.18 -12.19
C PRO A 240 -17.70 33.46 -12.68
N ASP A 241 -17.02 34.61 -12.73
CA ASP A 241 -17.58 35.90 -13.12
C ASP A 241 -17.57 36.15 -14.64
N VAL A 242 -17.11 35.18 -15.46
CA VAL A 242 -17.10 35.29 -16.91
C VAL A 242 -18.54 35.27 -17.46
N GLU A 243 -18.97 36.39 -18.09
CA GLU A 243 -20.23 36.37 -18.84
C GLU A 243 -20.08 35.54 -20.12
N TRP A 244 -20.88 34.49 -20.24
CA TRP A 244 -20.85 33.65 -21.42
C TRP A 244 -21.22 34.41 -22.69
N SER A 245 -20.55 34.12 -23.78
CA SER A 245 -20.86 34.66 -25.11
C SER A 245 -20.60 33.59 -26.21
N GLU A 246 -21.18 33.77 -27.40
CA GLU A 246 -20.95 32.87 -28.55
C GLU A 246 -19.50 32.88 -29.09
N ASP A 247 -18.64 33.76 -28.59
CA ASP A 247 -17.23 33.81 -28.96
C ASP A 247 -16.34 32.85 -28.12
N LEU A 248 -16.91 32.20 -27.10
CA LEU A 248 -16.24 31.21 -26.26
C LEU A 248 -16.32 29.80 -26.87
N ASP A 249 -15.30 28.99 -26.67
CA ASP A 249 -15.21 27.64 -27.23
C ASP A 249 -16.05 26.59 -26.44
N TRP A 250 -16.88 27.06 -25.48
CA TRP A 250 -17.80 26.24 -24.68
C TRP A 250 -19.22 26.80 -24.64
N THR A 251 -20.16 25.95 -24.25
CA THR A 251 -21.56 26.37 -24.11
C THR A 251 -21.82 26.98 -22.73
N GLN A 252 -22.88 27.79 -22.63
CA GLN A 252 -23.33 28.29 -21.32
C GLN A 252 -23.67 27.13 -20.36
N GLU A 253 -24.26 26.06 -20.86
CA GLU A 253 -24.63 24.89 -20.06
C GLU A 253 -23.39 24.20 -19.45
N GLN A 254 -22.32 24.08 -20.23
CA GLN A 254 -21.02 23.52 -19.71
C GLN A 254 -20.40 24.41 -18.64
N GLN A 255 -20.44 25.71 -18.82
CA GLN A 255 -19.95 26.66 -17.82
C GLN A 255 -20.77 26.61 -16.53
N ASP A 256 -22.10 26.62 -16.64
CA ASP A 256 -23.02 26.59 -15.49
C ASP A 256 -22.87 25.24 -14.74
N ASP A 257 -22.72 24.12 -15.45
CA ASP A 257 -22.56 22.78 -14.88
C ASP A 257 -21.24 22.67 -14.13
N LEU A 258 -20.12 23.14 -14.70
CA LEU A 258 -18.81 23.11 -14.03
C LEU A 258 -18.83 23.82 -12.66
N TRP A 259 -19.35 25.07 -12.65
CA TRP A 259 -19.39 25.84 -11.40
C TRP A 259 -20.37 25.24 -10.39
N ALA A 260 -21.49 24.66 -10.85
CA ALA A 260 -22.41 23.96 -9.95
C ALA A 260 -21.80 22.71 -9.32
N ARG A 261 -20.99 21.94 -10.07
CA ARG A 261 -20.25 20.79 -9.55
C ARG A 261 -19.20 21.21 -8.53
N LEU A 262 -18.43 22.24 -8.81
CA LEU A 262 -17.44 22.78 -7.86
C LEU A 262 -18.11 23.26 -6.56
N GLU A 263 -19.25 23.97 -6.65
CA GLU A 263 -20.01 24.38 -5.46
C GLU A 263 -20.49 23.18 -4.64
N ALA A 264 -20.98 22.12 -5.32
CA ALA A 264 -21.46 20.92 -4.65
C ALA A 264 -20.33 20.17 -3.97
N GLU A 265 -19.16 20.06 -4.61
CA GLU A 265 -18.02 19.35 -4.05
C GLU A 265 -17.41 20.12 -2.87
N VAL A 266 -17.28 21.45 -2.96
CA VAL A 266 -16.83 22.26 -1.80
C VAL A 266 -17.79 22.13 -0.61
N LEU A 267 -19.10 22.03 -0.88
CA LEU A 267 -20.09 21.79 0.18
C LEU A 267 -19.92 20.41 0.81
N TYR A 268 -19.68 19.39 -0.02
CA TYR A 268 -19.43 18.01 0.45
C TYR A 268 -18.16 17.94 1.30
N GLU A 269 -17.08 18.59 0.88
CA GLU A 269 -15.85 18.67 1.68
C GLU A 269 -16.07 19.41 3.01
N ALA A 270 -16.84 20.49 3.03
CA ALA A 270 -17.22 21.16 4.26
C ALA A 270 -17.98 20.22 5.23
N GLU A 271 -18.87 19.37 4.70
CA GLU A 271 -19.58 18.34 5.50
C GLU A 271 -18.60 17.29 6.05
N LYS A 272 -17.65 16.82 5.23
CA LYS A 272 -16.60 15.89 5.65
C LYS A 272 -15.73 16.46 6.77
N ILE A 273 -15.29 17.71 6.64
CA ILE A 273 -14.51 18.41 7.71
C ILE A 273 -15.32 18.46 9.00
N VAL A 274 -16.60 18.87 8.95
CA VAL A 274 -17.44 18.94 10.14
C VAL A 274 -17.61 17.56 10.79
N SER A 275 -17.84 16.52 9.99
CA SER A 275 -17.96 15.15 10.46
C SER A 275 -16.65 14.64 11.08
N TYR A 276 -15.52 14.90 10.43
CA TYR A 276 -14.20 14.53 10.92
C TYR A 276 -13.87 15.20 12.25
N VAL A 277 -14.16 16.51 12.37
CA VAL A 277 -13.98 17.26 13.63
C VAL A 277 -14.88 16.73 14.73
N ASP A 278 -16.15 16.45 14.43
CA ASP A 278 -17.09 15.91 15.42
C ASP A 278 -16.64 14.54 15.95
N GLN A 279 -16.11 13.68 15.08
CA GLN A 279 -15.65 12.34 15.45
C GLN A 279 -14.33 12.34 16.21
N ASN A 280 -13.38 13.18 15.84
CA ASN A 280 -12.00 13.07 16.32
C ASN A 280 -11.60 14.15 17.32
N TYR A 281 -12.25 15.33 17.29
CA TYR A 281 -11.79 16.50 18.06
C TYR A 281 -12.84 17.07 19.01
N ARG A 282 -14.10 16.69 18.90
CA ARG A 282 -15.19 17.23 19.75
C ARG A 282 -14.87 17.11 21.24
N ASP A 283 -14.53 15.91 21.71
CA ASP A 283 -14.33 15.62 23.14
C ASP A 283 -13.15 16.39 23.74
N ALA A 284 -12.12 16.68 22.92
CA ALA A 284 -10.92 17.37 23.37
C ALA A 284 -11.00 18.91 23.28
N TYR A 285 -11.76 19.44 22.30
CA TYR A 285 -11.62 20.84 21.91
C TYR A 285 -12.92 21.66 21.98
N ALA A 286 -14.11 21.05 22.14
CA ALA A 286 -15.38 21.77 22.16
C ALA A 286 -15.42 22.90 23.19
N GLU A 287 -15.14 22.61 24.46
CA GLU A 287 -15.15 23.63 25.56
C GLU A 287 -14.08 24.71 25.33
N ALA A 288 -12.90 24.32 24.83
CA ALA A 288 -11.76 25.23 24.68
C ALA A 288 -11.93 26.20 23.50
N TYR A 289 -12.54 25.75 22.39
CA TYR A 289 -12.65 26.54 21.16
C TYR A 289 -13.98 27.28 21.04
N ILE A 290 -15.08 26.65 21.46
CA ILE A 290 -16.41 27.25 21.28
C ILE A 290 -17.20 27.43 22.58
N GLY A 291 -16.70 26.94 23.75
CA GLY A 291 -17.28 27.16 25.04
C GLY A 291 -18.51 26.31 25.36
N TYR A 292 -18.76 25.23 24.62
CA TYR A 292 -19.84 24.27 24.82
C TYR A 292 -19.26 22.91 25.18
N THR A 293 -20.02 22.12 25.96
CA THR A 293 -19.60 20.76 26.30
C THR A 293 -19.68 19.83 25.09
N PRO A 294 -18.89 18.73 25.03
CA PRO A 294 -18.98 17.74 23.98
C PRO A 294 -20.39 17.19 23.77
N GLU A 295 -21.16 17.01 24.82
CA GLU A 295 -22.53 16.53 24.77
C GLU A 295 -23.47 17.56 24.10
N GLU A 296 -23.30 18.85 24.39
CA GLU A 296 -24.08 19.91 23.74
C GLU A 296 -23.77 20.02 22.26
N VAL A 297 -22.51 19.83 21.85
CA VAL A 297 -22.07 19.79 20.45
C VAL A 297 -22.65 18.57 19.73
N ALA A 298 -22.57 17.38 20.34
CA ALA A 298 -23.10 16.14 19.77
C ALA A 298 -24.61 16.19 19.49
N GLU A 299 -25.36 16.99 20.27
CA GLU A 299 -26.81 17.15 20.13
C GLU A 299 -27.21 18.28 19.14
N SER A 300 -26.27 19.04 18.58
CA SER A 300 -26.52 20.22 17.76
C SER A 300 -25.68 20.27 16.50
N GLU A 301 -26.28 19.98 15.33
CA GLU A 301 -25.64 20.13 14.03
C GLU A 301 -25.02 21.54 13.83
N GLY A 302 -25.68 22.59 14.32
CA GLY A 302 -25.16 23.95 14.21
C GLY A 302 -23.89 24.17 15.05
N LEU A 303 -23.77 23.55 16.23
CA LEU A 303 -22.55 23.61 17.04
C LEU A 303 -21.44 22.75 16.44
N GLN A 304 -21.75 21.65 15.77
CA GLN A 304 -20.76 20.86 15.02
C GLN A 304 -20.16 21.69 13.89
N VAL A 305 -20.98 22.41 13.12
CA VAL A 305 -20.49 23.34 12.08
C VAL A 305 -19.61 24.43 12.71
N VAL A 306 -20.04 25.04 13.81
CA VAL A 306 -19.25 26.06 14.53
C VAL A 306 -17.89 25.51 14.96
N LEU A 307 -17.88 24.30 15.51
CA LEU A 307 -16.64 23.66 15.94
C LEU A 307 -15.72 23.34 14.75
N GLY A 308 -16.27 22.82 13.65
CA GLY A 308 -15.55 22.59 12.40
C GLY A 308 -14.91 23.87 11.86
N MET A 309 -15.70 24.92 11.70
CA MET A 309 -15.22 26.23 11.23
C MET A 309 -14.16 26.82 12.16
N ALA A 310 -14.35 26.70 13.48
CA ALA A 310 -13.41 27.26 14.46
C ALA A 310 -12.06 26.53 14.46
N LEU A 311 -12.06 25.21 14.39
CA LEU A 311 -10.83 24.42 14.35
C LEU A 311 -10.07 24.57 13.02
N TRP A 312 -10.78 24.64 11.90
CA TRP A 312 -10.19 24.90 10.58
C TRP A 312 -9.85 26.38 10.32
N GLY A 313 -10.12 27.27 11.29
CA GLY A 313 -9.71 28.67 11.24
C GLY A 313 -10.63 29.60 10.44
N PHE A 314 -11.85 29.19 10.16
CA PHE A 314 -12.87 29.99 9.47
C PHE A 314 -13.73 30.83 10.42
N GLY A 315 -13.37 30.91 11.66
CA GLY A 315 -14.03 31.80 12.61
C GLY A 315 -13.59 31.60 14.06
N GLU A 316 -14.15 32.42 14.97
CA GLU A 316 -13.87 32.34 16.40
C GLU A 316 -15.12 32.73 17.22
N VAL A 317 -15.30 32.11 18.38
CA VAL A 317 -16.34 32.49 19.33
C VAL A 317 -15.78 33.54 20.29
N GLY A 318 -16.44 34.68 20.36
CA GLY A 318 -16.06 35.78 21.26
C GLY A 318 -16.49 35.51 22.69
N GLU A 319 -15.97 36.34 23.66
CA GLU A 319 -16.37 36.32 25.11
C GLU A 319 -17.86 36.59 25.29
N ASP A 320 -18.54 37.19 24.34
CA ASP A 320 -19.98 37.47 24.32
C ASP A 320 -20.84 36.28 23.81
N GLY A 321 -20.22 35.15 23.43
CA GLY A 321 -20.92 33.98 22.90
C GLY A 321 -21.34 34.09 21.43
N VAL A 322 -20.83 35.06 20.71
CA VAL A 322 -21.09 35.27 19.26
C VAL A 322 -19.98 34.66 18.47
N PHE A 323 -20.33 33.78 17.53
CA PHE A 323 -19.39 33.27 16.50
C PHE A 323 -19.22 34.32 15.43
N THR A 324 -17.97 34.66 15.11
CA THR A 324 -17.62 35.57 14.02
C THR A 324 -16.85 34.81 12.97
N ALA A 325 -17.42 34.62 11.81
CA ALA A 325 -16.80 33.94 10.68
C ALA A 325 -15.65 34.78 10.07
N LEU A 326 -14.81 34.18 9.25
CA LEU A 326 -13.63 34.82 8.64
C LEU A 326 -14.02 36.04 7.78
N SER A 327 -15.12 35.97 7.05
CA SER A 327 -15.68 37.10 6.29
C SER A 327 -16.18 38.28 7.16
N GLY A 328 -16.39 38.03 8.45
CA GLY A 328 -16.98 38.97 9.42
C GLY A 328 -18.49 38.79 9.62
N ALA A 329 -19.10 37.75 9.05
CA ALA A 329 -20.47 37.37 9.38
C ALA A 329 -20.54 36.93 10.84
N THR A 330 -21.64 37.25 11.53
CA THR A 330 -21.79 37.00 12.97
C THR A 330 -23.04 36.15 13.24
N PHE A 331 -22.89 35.18 14.13
CA PHE A 331 -23.95 34.27 14.55
C PHE A 331 -24.07 34.28 16.09
N ASP A 332 -25.25 34.58 16.59
CA ASP A 332 -25.54 34.46 18.01
C ASP A 332 -25.93 33.00 18.30
N LEU A 333 -25.00 32.27 18.94
CA LEU A 333 -25.13 30.82 19.15
C LEU A 333 -26.27 30.41 20.11
N VAL A 334 -27.17 31.34 20.49
CA VAL A 334 -28.42 31.04 21.18
C VAL A 334 -29.56 30.80 20.20
N ASP A 335 -29.65 31.62 19.16
CA ASP A 335 -30.77 31.64 18.22
C ASP A 335 -30.37 31.47 16.75
N SER A 336 -29.07 31.51 16.42
CA SER A 336 -28.56 31.48 15.03
C SER A 336 -27.21 30.80 14.96
N PHE A 337 -27.10 29.76 14.10
CA PHE A 337 -25.89 29.02 13.83
C PHE A 337 -25.49 29.16 12.37
N PRO A 338 -24.19 29.12 12.02
CA PRO A 338 -23.78 28.93 10.64
C PRO A 338 -24.24 27.55 10.14
N THR A 339 -24.52 27.47 8.87
CA THR A 339 -24.88 26.25 8.14
C THR A 339 -23.65 25.73 7.36
N LEU A 340 -23.73 24.53 6.81
CA LEU A 340 -22.72 24.00 5.87
C LEU A 340 -22.58 24.90 4.63
N GLU A 341 -23.67 25.50 4.14
CA GLU A 341 -23.65 26.48 3.06
C GLU A 341 -22.87 27.75 3.45
N ASP A 342 -23.05 28.25 4.68
CA ASP A 342 -22.24 29.37 5.16
C ASP A 342 -20.75 28.99 5.24
N TYR A 343 -20.43 27.74 5.64
CA TYR A 343 -19.07 27.27 5.69
C TYR A 343 -18.45 27.15 4.28
N LYS A 344 -19.16 26.54 3.33
CA LYS A 344 -18.77 26.50 1.91
C LYS A 344 -18.48 27.90 1.38
N ASP A 345 -19.39 28.87 1.66
CA ASP A 345 -19.24 30.26 1.19
C ASP A 345 -17.99 30.92 1.80
N GLU A 346 -17.65 30.62 3.06
CA GLU A 346 -16.41 31.08 3.70
C GLU A 346 -15.17 30.50 3.07
N ILE A 347 -15.16 29.20 2.70
CA ILE A 347 -14.04 28.55 1.97
C ILE A 347 -13.87 29.24 0.61
N ILE A 348 -14.95 29.34 -0.18
CA ILE A 348 -14.91 29.96 -1.49
C ILE A 348 -14.42 31.43 -1.41
N ALA A 349 -14.89 32.18 -0.42
CA ALA A 349 -14.49 33.58 -0.23
C ALA A 349 -13.03 33.72 0.23
N ALA A 350 -12.51 32.77 1.00
CA ALA A 350 -11.14 32.79 1.49
C ALA A 350 -10.11 32.53 0.37
N TYR A 351 -10.45 31.68 -0.60
CA TYR A 351 -9.57 31.27 -1.69
C TYR A 351 -9.97 31.86 -3.06
N GLU A 352 -11.02 32.68 -3.15
CA GLU A 352 -11.45 33.35 -4.40
C GLU A 352 -11.66 32.34 -5.57
N TRP A 353 -12.18 31.12 -5.26
CA TRP A 353 -12.34 29.99 -6.19
C TRP A 353 -11.02 29.32 -6.64
N ASP A 354 -9.90 29.61 -6.01
CA ASP A 354 -8.67 28.83 -6.26
C ASP A 354 -8.76 27.49 -5.48
N ILE A 355 -9.44 26.51 -6.10
CA ILE A 355 -9.70 25.20 -5.53
C ILE A 355 -8.40 24.41 -5.37
N GLN A 356 -7.45 24.60 -6.29
CA GLN A 356 -6.14 23.92 -6.24
C GLN A 356 -5.26 24.45 -5.08
N GLU A 357 -5.44 25.72 -4.67
CA GLU A 357 -4.79 26.24 -3.47
C GLU A 357 -5.54 25.85 -2.19
N ALA A 358 -6.89 25.73 -2.26
CA ALA A 358 -7.72 25.51 -1.09
C ALA A 358 -7.57 24.11 -0.51
N PHE A 359 -7.76 23.08 -1.32
CA PHE A 359 -8.01 21.72 -0.85
C PHE A 359 -6.80 20.87 -0.46
N PRO A 360 -5.55 21.21 -0.76
CA PRO A 360 -4.41 20.68 -0.01
C PRO A 360 -4.42 21.03 1.50
N TYR A 361 -5.24 22.00 1.91
CA TYR A 361 -5.33 22.47 3.30
C TYR A 361 -6.71 22.37 3.93
N GLU A 362 -7.76 22.34 3.11
CA GLU A 362 -9.16 22.43 3.57
C GLU A 362 -9.93 21.12 3.31
N SER A 363 -9.24 20.02 3.05
CA SER A 363 -9.82 18.67 3.00
C SER A 363 -9.60 17.93 4.31
N ALA A 364 -10.55 17.07 4.71
CA ALA A 364 -10.42 16.19 5.87
C ALA A 364 -9.64 14.90 5.55
N ASP A 365 -9.54 14.54 4.28
CA ASP A 365 -8.97 13.28 3.78
C ASP A 365 -7.97 13.45 2.62
N GLY A 366 -7.56 14.70 2.34
CA GLY A 366 -6.61 15.00 1.26
C GLY A 366 -7.20 14.90 -0.15
N ALA A 367 -8.52 15.05 -0.31
CA ALA A 367 -9.19 14.96 -1.62
C ALA A 367 -8.69 16.02 -2.60
N ASP A 368 -8.33 15.61 -3.81
CA ASP A 368 -8.09 16.54 -4.93
C ASP A 368 -9.42 16.94 -5.59
N VAL A 369 -10.08 17.90 -4.99
CA VAL A 369 -11.37 18.43 -5.44
C VAL A 369 -11.33 18.88 -6.90
N TYR A 370 -10.20 19.47 -7.35
CA TYR A 370 -10.07 19.91 -8.74
C TYR A 370 -10.07 18.73 -9.71
N ALA A 371 -9.30 17.70 -9.42
CA ALA A 371 -9.25 16.50 -10.25
C ALA A 371 -10.57 15.73 -10.21
N ASN A 372 -11.17 15.56 -9.04
CA ASN A 372 -12.44 14.84 -8.87
C ASN A 372 -13.57 15.50 -9.70
N VAL A 373 -13.72 16.82 -9.60
CA VAL A 373 -14.75 17.54 -10.37
C VAL A 373 -14.44 17.56 -11.86
N LYS A 374 -13.15 17.57 -12.23
CA LYS A 374 -12.73 17.47 -13.64
C LYS A 374 -13.13 16.12 -14.24
N ASP A 375 -12.88 15.04 -13.53
CA ASP A 375 -13.23 13.69 -13.97
C ASP A 375 -14.77 13.52 -14.06
N ASP A 376 -15.51 14.04 -13.10
CA ASP A 376 -16.99 14.07 -13.13
C ASP A 376 -17.54 14.87 -14.31
N PHE A 377 -16.92 16.03 -14.60
CA PHE A 377 -17.32 16.85 -15.73
C PHE A 377 -17.05 16.14 -17.06
N ILE A 378 -15.89 15.51 -17.21
CA ILE A 378 -15.52 14.74 -18.39
C ILE A 378 -16.44 13.52 -18.53
N GLY A 379 -16.68 12.78 -17.44
CA GLY A 379 -17.57 11.61 -17.40
C GLY A 379 -19.02 11.93 -17.79
N TYR A 380 -19.47 13.15 -17.55
CA TYR A 380 -20.81 13.60 -17.97
C TYR A 380 -20.84 14.09 -19.43
N TRP A 381 -19.92 14.99 -19.79
CA TRP A 381 -19.95 15.63 -21.13
C TRP A 381 -19.29 14.81 -22.22
N GLY A 382 -18.31 13.96 -21.87
CA GLY A 382 -17.61 13.13 -22.84
C GLY A 382 -18.51 12.17 -23.60
N PRO A 383 -19.34 11.34 -22.95
CA PRO A 383 -20.29 10.45 -23.63
C PRO A 383 -21.33 11.19 -24.50
N LEU A 384 -21.61 12.45 -24.20
CA LEU A 384 -22.53 13.30 -24.97
C LEU A 384 -21.87 13.92 -26.21
N ASP A 385 -20.57 13.74 -26.40
CA ASP A 385 -19.88 14.20 -27.59
C ASP A 385 -20.46 13.55 -28.88
N GLU A 386 -20.59 14.32 -29.96
CA GLU A 386 -21.13 13.81 -31.23
C GLU A 386 -20.30 12.62 -31.78
N SER A 387 -18.99 12.56 -31.49
CA SER A 387 -18.12 11.49 -31.96
C SER A 387 -18.33 10.16 -31.20
N MET A 388 -18.84 10.23 -29.96
CA MET A 388 -19.18 9.05 -29.13
C MET A 388 -20.55 8.45 -29.51
N GLY A 389 -21.37 9.15 -30.30
CA GLY A 389 -22.70 8.68 -30.70
C GLY A 389 -23.73 8.58 -29.57
N GLY A 390 -23.38 9.07 -28.38
CA GLY A 390 -24.23 9.01 -27.18
C GLY A 390 -24.11 7.67 -26.43
N GLU A 391 -23.13 6.84 -26.78
CA GLU A 391 -22.83 5.59 -26.11
C GLU A 391 -21.46 5.76 -25.42
N GLY A 392 -21.33 5.28 -24.16
CA GLY A 392 -20.06 5.24 -23.45
C GLY A 392 -19.12 4.17 -23.99
N VAL A 393 -17.99 3.94 -23.32
CA VAL A 393 -17.05 2.86 -23.64
C VAL A 393 -17.55 1.56 -22.99
N PRO A 394 -17.88 0.54 -23.78
CA PRO A 394 -18.65 -0.59 -23.27
C PRO A 394 -17.83 -1.59 -22.45
N ASN A 395 -16.49 -1.61 -22.64
CA ASN A 395 -15.61 -2.59 -21.98
C ASN A 395 -14.17 -2.07 -21.83
N ILE A 396 -13.41 -2.78 -21.01
CA ILE A 396 -11.95 -2.63 -20.90
C ILE A 396 -11.31 -3.51 -21.97
N SER A 397 -10.87 -2.90 -23.08
CA SER A 397 -10.41 -3.67 -24.27
C SER A 397 -9.19 -4.56 -24.02
N GLY A 398 -8.41 -4.27 -22.97
CA GLY A 398 -7.27 -5.09 -22.55
C GLY A 398 -7.65 -6.32 -21.70
N ILE A 399 -8.93 -6.49 -21.30
CA ILE A 399 -9.38 -7.66 -20.53
C ILE A 399 -10.25 -8.54 -21.44
N VAL A 400 -9.72 -9.72 -21.77
CA VAL A 400 -10.30 -10.60 -22.79
C VAL A 400 -10.58 -11.98 -22.21
N LYS A 401 -11.84 -12.43 -22.30
CA LYS A 401 -12.19 -13.84 -22.13
C LYS A 401 -11.82 -14.61 -23.40
N VAL A 402 -10.80 -15.45 -23.34
CA VAL A 402 -10.31 -16.23 -24.50
C VAL A 402 -11.18 -17.46 -24.73
N ASP A 403 -11.50 -18.16 -23.63
CA ASP A 403 -12.41 -19.30 -23.58
C ASP A 403 -13.03 -19.42 -22.18
N ASP A 404 -13.78 -20.49 -21.88
CA ASP A 404 -14.48 -20.68 -20.63
C ASP A 404 -13.57 -20.79 -19.40
N TYR A 405 -12.27 -20.92 -19.60
CA TYR A 405 -11.28 -21.11 -18.52
C TYR A 405 -10.05 -20.23 -18.66
N THR A 406 -9.99 -19.36 -19.67
CA THR A 406 -8.80 -18.55 -19.97
C THR A 406 -9.16 -17.07 -20.08
N VAL A 407 -8.45 -16.23 -19.33
CA VAL A 407 -8.56 -14.77 -19.38
C VAL A 407 -7.17 -14.20 -19.68
N GLU A 408 -7.12 -13.18 -20.53
CA GLU A 408 -5.93 -12.38 -20.81
C GLU A 408 -6.16 -10.94 -20.36
N VAL A 409 -5.14 -10.34 -19.73
CA VAL A 409 -5.09 -8.91 -19.38
C VAL A 409 -3.88 -8.30 -20.07
N THR A 410 -4.09 -7.23 -20.84
CA THR A 410 -3.04 -6.50 -21.56
C THR A 410 -2.81 -5.15 -20.90
N VAL A 411 -1.55 -4.85 -20.59
CA VAL A 411 -1.09 -3.60 -19.97
C VAL A 411 -0.11 -2.91 -20.92
N ASN A 412 -0.15 -1.60 -21.02
CA ASN A 412 0.85 -0.83 -21.75
C ASN A 412 2.19 -0.85 -20.98
N GLY A 413 3.30 -0.98 -21.71
CA GLY A 413 4.62 -1.11 -21.13
C GLY A 413 4.87 -2.47 -20.46
N PHE A 414 6.03 -2.58 -19.80
CA PHE A 414 6.42 -3.72 -18.98
C PHE A 414 6.77 -3.25 -17.55
N SER A 415 6.28 -3.99 -16.57
CA SER A 415 6.66 -3.80 -15.17
C SER A 415 6.75 -5.16 -14.48
N ALA A 416 7.94 -5.55 -14.01
CA ALA A 416 8.15 -6.83 -13.36
C ALA A 416 7.27 -7.07 -12.12
N PRO A 417 7.00 -6.09 -11.23
CA PRO A 417 6.09 -6.28 -10.11
C PRO A 417 4.62 -6.43 -10.50
N ALA A 418 4.22 -5.98 -11.70
CA ALA A 418 2.81 -5.97 -12.11
C ALA A 418 2.14 -7.35 -12.08
N VAL A 419 2.90 -8.42 -12.29
CA VAL A 419 2.37 -9.80 -12.26
C VAL A 419 1.70 -10.15 -10.93
N TYR A 420 2.24 -9.65 -9.81
CA TYR A 420 1.68 -9.90 -8.47
C TYR A 420 0.35 -9.19 -8.24
N SER A 421 0.12 -8.07 -8.89
CA SER A 421 -1.14 -7.34 -8.83
C SER A 421 -2.14 -7.81 -9.89
N ILE A 422 -1.69 -7.92 -11.15
CA ILE A 422 -2.56 -8.30 -12.27
C ILE A 422 -3.07 -9.74 -12.08
N LEU A 423 -2.21 -10.70 -11.73
CA LEU A 423 -2.61 -12.09 -11.53
C LEU A 423 -2.82 -12.46 -10.05
N GLY A 424 -2.64 -11.53 -9.13
CA GLY A 424 -2.81 -11.73 -7.68
C GLY A 424 -4.26 -11.70 -7.20
N VAL A 425 -5.22 -11.53 -8.10
CA VAL A 425 -6.63 -11.43 -7.74
C VAL A 425 -7.22 -12.79 -7.35
N SER A 426 -8.20 -12.78 -6.46
CA SER A 426 -9.02 -13.95 -6.13
C SER A 426 -10.03 -14.22 -7.25
N VAL A 427 -10.49 -15.47 -7.36
CA VAL A 427 -11.60 -15.83 -8.26
C VAL A 427 -12.90 -15.76 -7.48
N THR A 428 -13.67 -14.69 -7.68
CA THR A 428 -14.89 -14.46 -6.89
C THR A 428 -16.14 -14.87 -7.65
N PRO A 429 -17.11 -15.56 -6.99
CA PRO A 429 -18.29 -16.08 -7.65
C PRO A 429 -19.26 -14.98 -8.12
N LEU A 430 -19.39 -14.85 -9.44
CA LEU A 430 -20.31 -13.95 -10.09
C LEU A 430 -21.75 -14.16 -9.58
N HIS A 431 -22.21 -15.40 -9.43
CA HIS A 431 -23.58 -15.70 -9.01
C HIS A 431 -23.91 -15.27 -7.58
N TYR A 432 -22.88 -15.08 -6.74
CA TYR A 432 -23.04 -14.63 -5.36
C TYR A 432 -22.88 -13.11 -5.23
N TYR A 433 -21.74 -12.59 -5.66
CA TYR A 433 -21.44 -11.16 -5.54
C TYR A 433 -22.06 -10.31 -6.64
N GLY A 434 -22.25 -10.84 -7.86
CA GLY A 434 -22.86 -10.19 -8.99
C GLY A 434 -24.33 -10.63 -9.22
N ASP A 435 -24.88 -10.22 -10.34
CA ASP A 435 -26.20 -10.61 -10.82
C ASP A 435 -26.06 -11.34 -12.16
N VAL A 436 -26.36 -12.63 -12.18
CA VAL A 436 -26.25 -13.46 -13.39
C VAL A 436 -27.17 -13.01 -14.52
N GLU A 437 -28.28 -12.31 -14.21
CA GLU A 437 -29.17 -11.74 -15.22
C GLU A 437 -28.58 -10.49 -15.88
N LYS A 438 -27.56 -9.88 -15.25
CA LYS A 438 -26.80 -8.73 -15.75
C LYS A 438 -25.44 -9.16 -16.32
N TYR A 439 -25.17 -10.44 -16.48
CA TYR A 439 -23.93 -10.94 -17.07
C TYR A 439 -24.17 -11.47 -18.47
N ASP A 440 -23.51 -10.89 -19.46
CA ASP A 440 -23.41 -11.37 -20.84
C ASP A 440 -22.15 -10.75 -21.46
N TYR A 441 -21.07 -11.49 -21.44
CA TYR A 441 -19.76 -11.01 -21.90
C TYR A 441 -19.79 -10.49 -23.33
N GLU A 442 -20.49 -11.19 -24.25
CA GLU A 442 -20.59 -10.79 -25.66
C GLU A 442 -21.35 -9.46 -25.86
N ASN A 443 -22.20 -9.10 -24.91
CA ASN A 443 -22.96 -7.85 -24.91
C ASN A 443 -22.40 -6.81 -23.91
N ASN A 444 -21.18 -7.00 -23.42
CA ASN A 444 -20.50 -6.10 -22.48
C ASN A 444 -21.30 -5.86 -21.19
N MET A 445 -21.85 -6.92 -20.64
CA MET A 445 -22.54 -6.92 -19.35
C MET A 445 -21.72 -7.77 -18.37
N PHE A 446 -21.29 -7.20 -17.23
CA PHE A 446 -20.30 -7.81 -16.34
C PHE A 446 -20.82 -8.16 -14.95
N GLY A 447 -22.15 -8.31 -14.79
CA GLY A 447 -22.79 -8.80 -13.59
C GLY A 447 -23.27 -7.71 -12.62
N PHE A 448 -23.14 -6.45 -12.99
CA PHE A 448 -23.64 -5.28 -12.25
C PHE A 448 -23.78 -4.09 -13.20
N ASP A 449 -24.43 -3.01 -12.76
CA ASP A 449 -24.52 -1.78 -13.53
C ASP A 449 -23.24 -0.95 -13.29
N PHE A 450 -22.68 -0.34 -14.34
CA PHE A 450 -21.52 0.53 -14.24
C PHE A 450 -21.70 1.59 -13.15
N GLY A 451 -20.75 1.72 -12.25
CA GLY A 451 -20.78 2.64 -11.12
C GLY A 451 -21.71 2.21 -9.96
N ASP A 452 -22.11 0.94 -9.89
CA ASP A 452 -22.95 0.42 -8.79
C ASP A 452 -22.43 -0.90 -8.23
N LEU A 453 -21.61 -0.82 -7.18
CA LEU A 453 -21.09 -1.95 -6.42
C LEU A 453 -21.85 -2.23 -5.11
N SER A 454 -23.04 -1.66 -4.95
CA SER A 454 -23.83 -1.76 -3.71
C SER A 454 -24.12 -3.22 -3.28
N LYS A 455 -24.23 -4.17 -4.23
CA LYS A 455 -24.41 -5.57 -3.92
C LYS A 455 -23.14 -6.17 -3.30
N GLN A 456 -21.98 -5.93 -3.89
CA GLN A 456 -20.67 -6.39 -3.41
C GLN A 456 -20.38 -5.82 -2.01
N GLU A 457 -20.65 -4.54 -1.80
CA GLU A 457 -20.52 -3.87 -0.50
C GLU A 457 -21.45 -4.46 0.56
N SER A 458 -22.69 -4.78 0.20
CA SER A 458 -23.65 -5.39 1.13
C SER A 458 -23.26 -6.79 1.61
N LEU A 459 -22.34 -7.46 0.90
CA LEU A 459 -21.83 -8.80 1.21
C LEU A 459 -20.46 -8.79 1.89
N THR A 460 -19.97 -7.62 2.30
CA THR A 460 -18.64 -7.44 2.92
C THR A 460 -18.40 -8.35 4.13
N ALA A 461 -19.41 -8.67 4.92
CA ALA A 461 -19.27 -9.49 6.12
C ALA A 461 -19.47 -11.00 5.90
N THR A 462 -19.78 -11.45 4.69
CA THR A 462 -20.19 -12.83 4.41
C THR A 462 -19.46 -13.39 3.19
N PRO A 463 -18.17 -13.75 3.31
CA PRO A 463 -17.39 -14.21 2.17
C PRO A 463 -17.85 -15.58 1.66
N MET A 464 -17.84 -15.75 0.33
CA MET A 464 -18.08 -17.01 -0.35
C MET A 464 -17.10 -17.18 -1.51
N GLY A 465 -16.62 -18.41 -1.73
CA GLY A 465 -15.66 -18.72 -2.78
C GLY A 465 -15.42 -20.22 -2.94
N ALA A 466 -14.27 -20.58 -3.53
CA ALA A 466 -13.87 -21.94 -3.82
C ALA A 466 -12.71 -22.43 -2.91
N GLY A 467 -12.43 -21.73 -1.83
CA GLY A 467 -11.36 -22.05 -0.87
C GLY A 467 -11.61 -23.31 -0.04
N PRO A 468 -10.65 -23.66 0.85
CA PRO A 468 -10.72 -24.89 1.63
C PRO A 468 -11.87 -24.92 2.62
N TYR A 469 -12.34 -23.78 3.09
CA TYR A 469 -13.43 -23.71 4.06
C TYR A 469 -14.54 -22.77 3.61
N LYS A 470 -15.75 -23.02 4.09
CA LYS A 470 -16.95 -22.18 3.93
C LYS A 470 -17.11 -21.33 5.17
N TYR A 471 -17.31 -20.03 5.01
CA TYR A 471 -17.73 -19.16 6.09
C TYR A 471 -19.16 -19.51 6.54
N VAL A 472 -19.35 -19.61 7.85
CA VAL A 472 -20.67 -19.90 8.45
C VAL A 472 -21.24 -18.66 9.11
N THR A 473 -20.53 -18.10 10.08
CA THR A 473 -20.98 -16.93 10.83
C THR A 473 -19.84 -16.33 11.66
N TYR A 474 -20.00 -15.07 12.04
CA TYR A 474 -19.26 -14.45 13.13
C TYR A 474 -20.20 -14.22 14.30
N ASP A 475 -19.92 -14.84 15.44
CA ASP A 475 -20.73 -14.72 16.65
C ASP A 475 -19.84 -14.77 17.90
N ASN A 476 -20.13 -13.90 18.88
CA ASN A 476 -19.41 -13.83 20.16
C ASN A 476 -17.87 -13.78 20.00
N LYS A 477 -17.37 -12.98 19.04
CA LYS A 477 -15.93 -12.82 18.75
C LYS A 477 -15.27 -14.10 18.21
N VAL A 478 -16.02 -14.93 17.51
CA VAL A 478 -15.54 -16.14 16.85
C VAL A 478 -16.10 -16.18 15.43
N VAL A 479 -15.19 -16.33 14.45
CA VAL A 479 -15.57 -16.71 13.07
C VAL A 479 -15.61 -18.22 12.97
N PHE A 480 -16.71 -18.76 12.48
CA PHE A 480 -16.93 -20.19 12.28
C PHE A 480 -16.83 -20.57 10.81
N PHE A 481 -16.11 -21.63 10.53
CA PHE A 481 -15.97 -22.21 9.19
C PHE A 481 -16.32 -23.69 9.19
N GLU A 482 -16.84 -24.16 8.06
CA GLU A 482 -17.04 -25.59 7.76
C GLU A 482 -16.18 -26.02 6.57
N ALA A 483 -15.69 -27.26 6.56
CA ALA A 483 -14.91 -27.81 5.47
C ALA A 483 -15.67 -27.72 4.14
N ASN A 484 -14.99 -27.33 3.07
CA ASN A 484 -15.54 -27.29 1.72
C ASN A 484 -15.32 -28.64 1.02
N GLU A 485 -16.37 -29.45 0.85
CA GLU A 485 -16.36 -30.73 0.15
C GLU A 485 -16.04 -30.60 -1.35
N ASN A 486 -16.18 -29.41 -1.91
CA ASN A 486 -15.91 -29.10 -3.32
C ASN A 486 -14.50 -28.52 -3.55
N TYR A 487 -13.66 -28.42 -2.48
CA TYR A 487 -12.34 -27.85 -2.63
C TYR A 487 -11.48 -28.65 -3.61
N TYR A 488 -10.87 -27.99 -4.58
CA TYR A 488 -10.17 -28.65 -5.70
C TYR A 488 -8.95 -29.48 -5.29
N ARG A 489 -8.34 -29.20 -4.12
CA ARG A 489 -7.25 -30.00 -3.52
C ARG A 489 -7.77 -31.15 -2.65
N GLY A 490 -9.07 -31.31 -2.53
CA GLY A 490 -9.77 -32.29 -1.70
C GLY A 490 -10.36 -31.68 -0.43
N CYS A 491 -11.44 -32.27 0.06
CA CYS A 491 -12.10 -31.83 1.28
C CYS A 491 -11.11 -31.81 2.46
N PRO A 492 -10.99 -30.70 3.23
CA PRO A 492 -10.19 -30.66 4.43
C PRO A 492 -10.54 -31.78 5.42
N LYS A 493 -9.52 -32.30 6.10
CA LYS A 493 -9.73 -33.41 7.08
C LYS A 493 -10.49 -32.94 8.32
N ILE A 494 -10.27 -31.68 8.76
CA ILE A 494 -10.94 -31.09 9.93
C ILE A 494 -12.26 -30.49 9.49
N ALA A 495 -13.37 -30.93 10.12
CA ALA A 495 -14.71 -30.51 9.73
C ALA A 495 -15.01 -29.03 10.02
N GLU A 496 -14.47 -28.49 11.10
CA GLU A 496 -14.77 -27.15 11.59
C GLU A 496 -13.48 -26.40 11.99
N VAL A 497 -13.35 -25.14 11.56
CA VAL A 497 -12.30 -24.21 12.00
C VAL A 497 -12.95 -23.00 12.66
N GLN A 498 -12.35 -22.50 13.71
CA GLN A 498 -12.80 -21.33 14.45
C GLN A 498 -11.65 -20.34 14.59
N PHE A 499 -11.84 -19.09 14.11
CA PHE A 499 -10.94 -17.99 14.38
C PHE A 499 -11.50 -17.18 15.55
N LYS A 500 -10.81 -17.24 16.69
CA LYS A 500 -11.28 -16.68 17.94
C LYS A 500 -10.49 -15.47 18.35
N GLU A 501 -11.18 -14.34 18.58
CA GLU A 501 -10.53 -13.15 19.11
C GLU A 501 -9.85 -13.42 20.46
N THR A 502 -8.54 -13.12 20.48
CA THR A 502 -7.66 -13.33 21.62
C THR A 502 -6.58 -12.25 21.55
N THR A 503 -6.29 -11.56 22.65
CA THR A 503 -5.21 -10.57 22.62
C THR A 503 -3.86 -11.27 22.44
N SER A 504 -2.92 -10.61 21.73
CA SER A 504 -1.57 -11.14 21.52
C SER A 504 -0.88 -11.59 22.81
N ALA A 505 -1.15 -10.92 23.94
CA ALA A 505 -0.61 -11.27 25.24
C ALA A 505 -1.20 -12.58 25.78
N GLU A 506 -2.43 -12.94 25.41
CA GLU A 506 -3.12 -14.12 25.91
C GLU A 506 -2.88 -15.38 25.06
N VAL A 507 -2.33 -15.24 23.84
CA VAL A 507 -2.13 -16.38 22.92
C VAL A 507 -1.33 -17.52 23.56
N PRO A 508 -0.18 -17.33 24.23
CA PRO A 508 0.55 -18.43 24.86
C PRO A 508 -0.29 -19.21 25.89
N SER A 509 -0.99 -18.48 26.75
CA SER A 509 -1.85 -19.11 27.79
C SER A 509 -3.10 -19.77 27.19
N ALA A 510 -3.63 -19.22 26.10
CA ALA A 510 -4.77 -19.81 25.39
C ALA A 510 -4.41 -21.18 24.77
N VAL A 511 -3.26 -21.28 24.14
CA VAL A 511 -2.75 -22.55 23.57
C VAL A 511 -2.41 -23.53 24.67
N GLN A 512 -1.73 -23.08 25.74
CA GLN A 512 -1.39 -23.93 26.89
C GLN A 512 -2.62 -24.52 27.58
N THR A 513 -3.70 -23.74 27.71
CA THR A 513 -4.93 -24.20 28.38
C THR A 513 -5.91 -24.95 27.46
N GLY A 514 -5.65 -24.98 26.15
CA GLY A 514 -6.51 -25.57 25.13
C GLY A 514 -7.77 -24.74 24.84
N THR A 515 -7.75 -23.43 25.11
CA THR A 515 -8.79 -22.49 24.65
C THR A 515 -8.57 -22.00 23.22
N ALA A 516 -7.37 -22.19 22.71
CA ALA A 516 -6.97 -22.18 21.32
C ALA A 516 -6.02 -23.36 21.04
N ASP A 517 -5.90 -23.77 19.80
CA ASP A 517 -5.02 -24.87 19.37
C ASP A 517 -3.77 -24.34 18.67
N ALA A 518 -3.89 -23.19 18.05
CA ALA A 518 -2.80 -22.48 17.38
C ALA A 518 -3.00 -20.97 17.50
N GLY A 519 -1.95 -20.21 17.27
CA GLY A 519 -2.02 -18.75 17.15
C GLY A 519 -0.65 -18.13 16.89
N GLU A 520 -0.65 -16.95 16.32
CA GLU A 520 0.54 -16.13 16.15
C GLU A 520 0.71 -15.22 17.36
N MET A 521 1.92 -15.14 17.88
CA MET A 521 2.26 -14.19 18.93
C MET A 521 3.39 -13.26 18.48
N THR A 522 3.31 -11.99 18.85
CA THR A 522 4.43 -11.07 18.73
C THR A 522 5.54 -11.53 19.66
N TYR A 523 6.75 -11.69 19.14
CA TYR A 523 7.91 -12.05 19.96
C TYR A 523 8.22 -10.96 21.00
N SER A 524 8.42 -11.37 22.23
CA SER A 524 9.11 -10.60 23.27
C SER A 524 9.83 -11.55 24.20
N GLY A 525 10.89 -11.09 24.87
CA GLY A 525 11.62 -11.94 25.83
C GLY A 525 10.74 -12.50 26.94
N GLU A 526 9.70 -11.78 27.36
CA GLU A 526 8.73 -12.22 28.38
C GLU A 526 7.87 -13.37 27.85
N ARG A 527 7.27 -13.23 26.66
CA ARG A 527 6.43 -14.26 26.01
C ARG A 527 7.23 -15.51 25.65
N TYR A 528 8.48 -15.32 25.21
CA TYR A 528 9.39 -16.43 24.96
C TYR A 528 9.63 -17.25 26.24
N ALA A 529 9.97 -16.58 27.37
CA ALA A 529 10.15 -17.23 28.65
C ALA A 529 8.85 -17.88 29.16
N GLU A 530 7.70 -17.30 28.88
CA GLU A 530 6.39 -17.86 29.21
C GLU A 530 6.18 -19.19 28.48
N VAL A 531 6.34 -19.25 27.15
CA VAL A 531 6.21 -20.49 26.34
C VAL A 531 7.19 -21.55 26.81
N GLN A 532 8.47 -21.18 27.04
CA GLN A 532 9.47 -22.11 27.59
C GLN A 532 9.04 -22.69 28.94
N SER A 533 8.38 -21.90 29.79
CA SER A 533 7.94 -22.35 31.12
C SER A 533 6.83 -23.40 31.07
N TYR A 534 6.07 -23.46 29.98
CA TYR A 534 5.00 -24.44 29.79
C TYR A 534 5.52 -25.82 29.37
N ASN A 535 6.61 -25.88 28.63
CA ASN A 535 7.24 -27.12 28.19
C ASN A 535 8.16 -27.71 29.26
N THR A 536 8.06 -29.04 29.48
CA THR A 536 8.88 -29.70 30.53
C THR A 536 10.38 -29.72 30.25
N ASN A 537 10.79 -29.54 28.99
CA ASN A 537 12.18 -29.41 28.57
C ASN A 537 12.73 -27.98 28.72
N GLY A 538 11.85 -26.97 28.94
CA GLY A 538 12.23 -25.56 29.05
C GLY A 538 12.59 -24.91 27.70
N GLU A 539 12.15 -25.47 26.59
CA GLU A 539 12.40 -24.99 25.24
C GLU A 539 11.10 -24.47 24.61
N MET A 540 11.19 -23.72 23.49
CA MET A 540 10.06 -23.21 22.73
C MET A 540 9.21 -24.31 22.09
N THR A 541 9.80 -25.45 21.80
CA THR A 541 9.14 -26.65 21.28
C THR A 541 9.28 -27.79 22.27
N GLY A 542 8.15 -28.37 22.69
CA GLY A 542 8.13 -29.44 23.69
C GLY A 542 6.81 -30.20 23.72
N ASP A 543 6.50 -30.71 24.89
CA ASP A 543 5.36 -31.59 25.14
C ASP A 543 4.02 -30.86 25.27
N VAL A 544 4.01 -29.54 25.49
CA VAL A 544 2.78 -28.74 25.63
C VAL A 544 2.59 -27.85 24.41
N ILE A 545 3.63 -27.12 24.03
CA ILE A 545 3.63 -26.18 22.89
C ILE A 545 4.75 -26.54 21.91
N THR A 546 4.43 -26.60 20.65
CA THR A 546 5.38 -26.60 19.52
C THR A 546 5.36 -25.23 18.88
N SER A 547 6.52 -24.64 18.59
CA SER A 547 6.63 -23.33 17.95
C SER A 547 7.32 -23.42 16.60
N SER A 548 6.94 -22.54 15.70
CA SER A 548 7.62 -22.21 14.46
C SER A 548 7.97 -20.73 14.46
N MET A 549 9.21 -20.39 14.19
CA MET A 549 9.69 -19.01 14.07
C MET A 549 9.91 -18.73 12.60
N VAL A 550 9.32 -17.65 12.12
CA VAL A 550 9.34 -17.23 10.71
C VAL A 550 9.73 -15.76 10.64
N ASP A 551 10.65 -15.42 9.75
CA ASP A 551 10.99 -14.02 9.52
C ASP A 551 9.74 -13.21 9.14
N ASN A 552 9.55 -12.05 9.76
CA ASN A 552 8.50 -11.11 9.36
C ASN A 552 8.85 -10.54 7.97
N LEU A 553 7.87 -10.37 7.11
CA LEU A 553 8.09 -9.80 5.77
C LEU A 553 8.52 -8.33 5.84
N GLY A 554 8.12 -7.61 6.89
CA GLY A 554 8.47 -6.21 7.12
C GLY A 554 9.77 -6.02 7.90
N TYR A 555 10.19 -4.78 8.05
CA TYR A 555 11.36 -4.40 8.85
C TYR A 555 11.17 -3.03 9.51
N GLY A 556 11.83 -2.80 10.66
CA GLY A 556 11.82 -1.53 11.39
C GLY A 556 12.97 -0.62 10.99
N TYR A 557 12.74 0.70 11.04
CA TYR A 557 13.72 1.70 10.65
C TYR A 557 13.58 3.01 11.44
N ILE A 558 14.62 3.86 11.32
CA ILE A 558 14.57 5.27 11.71
C ILE A 558 14.74 6.08 10.43
N GLY A 559 13.76 6.92 10.10
CA GLY A 559 13.78 7.80 8.94
C GLY A 559 14.34 9.18 9.25
N ILE A 560 14.94 9.83 8.24
CA ILE A 560 15.43 11.22 8.29
C ILE A 560 14.93 11.94 7.04
N ASN A 561 14.14 12.98 7.23
CA ASN A 561 13.63 13.80 6.14
C ASN A 561 14.73 14.73 5.59
N ALA A 562 15.13 14.49 4.35
CA ALA A 562 16.18 15.27 3.69
C ALA A 562 15.79 16.73 3.46
N ALA A 563 14.50 17.05 3.35
CA ALA A 563 14.04 18.42 3.16
C ALA A 563 14.14 19.26 4.44
N THR A 564 14.07 18.63 5.62
CA THR A 564 14.13 19.34 6.92
C THR A 564 15.49 19.18 7.61
N VAL A 565 16.26 18.10 7.31
CA VAL A 565 17.60 17.83 7.86
C VAL A 565 18.65 17.99 6.77
N ASN A 566 19.01 19.25 6.49
CA ASN A 566 19.92 19.60 5.42
C ASN A 566 20.80 20.82 5.77
N VAL A 567 21.74 21.13 4.89
CA VAL A 567 22.62 22.31 4.93
C VAL A 567 22.27 23.23 3.76
N ALA A 568 22.04 24.48 4.06
CA ALA A 568 21.75 25.56 3.10
C ALA A 568 20.54 25.31 2.18
N GLY A 569 19.59 24.44 2.56
CA GLY A 569 18.44 24.06 1.76
C GLY A 569 18.74 23.12 0.58
N ASP A 570 19.95 22.60 0.47
CA ASP A 570 20.37 21.64 -0.57
C ASP A 570 20.45 20.22 0.02
N SER A 571 19.33 19.48 -0.06
CA SER A 571 19.18 18.14 0.54
C SER A 571 20.16 17.10 -0.03
N GLY A 572 20.53 17.20 -1.32
CA GLY A 572 21.42 16.28 -2.03
C GLY A 572 22.91 16.59 -1.90
N SER A 573 23.28 17.74 -1.32
CA SER A 573 24.69 18.13 -1.19
C SER A 573 25.49 17.20 -0.28
N ASP A 574 26.79 17.08 -0.53
CA ASP A 574 27.73 16.32 0.33
C ASP A 574 27.68 16.80 1.78
N ALA A 575 27.45 18.10 2.01
CA ALA A 575 27.32 18.67 3.35
C ALA A 575 26.05 18.16 4.05
N SER A 576 24.91 18.12 3.35
CA SER A 576 23.64 17.61 3.87
C SER A 576 23.71 16.10 4.14
N LYS A 577 24.27 15.34 3.21
CA LYS A 577 24.52 13.90 3.40
C LYS A 577 25.44 13.66 4.60
N SER A 578 26.50 14.46 4.76
CA SER A 578 27.40 14.35 5.91
C SER A 578 26.70 14.66 7.23
N LEU A 579 25.82 15.66 7.28
CA LEU A 579 25.00 15.93 8.48
C LEU A 579 24.18 14.69 8.87
N ARG A 580 23.45 14.12 7.94
CA ARG A 580 22.63 12.92 8.18
C ARG A 580 23.48 11.69 8.52
N LYS A 581 24.62 11.47 7.83
CA LYS A 581 25.59 10.40 8.16
C LYS A 581 26.12 10.52 9.58
N GLY A 582 26.40 11.72 10.06
CA GLY A 582 26.83 11.94 11.44
C GLY A 582 25.77 11.49 12.45
N ILE A 583 24.51 11.84 12.23
CA ILE A 583 23.37 11.41 13.06
C ILE A 583 23.19 9.90 12.96
N ALA A 584 23.18 9.34 11.75
CA ALA A 584 22.96 7.92 11.50
C ALA A 584 24.07 7.03 12.11
N THR A 585 25.32 7.47 12.09
CA THR A 585 26.46 6.75 12.71
C THR A 585 26.27 6.61 14.21
N ILE A 586 25.80 7.68 14.88
CA ILE A 586 25.51 7.63 16.33
C ILE A 586 24.33 6.71 16.62
N MET A 587 23.25 6.75 15.83
CA MET A 587 22.09 5.86 16.06
C MET A 587 22.47 4.41 15.81
N SER A 588 23.22 4.14 14.75
CA SER A 588 23.54 2.79 14.32
C SER A 588 24.41 2.00 15.32
N VAL A 589 25.31 2.65 16.06
CA VAL A 589 26.17 1.95 17.04
C VAL A 589 25.39 1.34 18.21
N HIS A 590 24.16 1.84 18.45
CA HIS A 590 23.31 1.39 19.56
C HIS A 590 22.31 0.30 19.16
N ARG A 591 22.21 -0.06 17.85
CA ARG A 591 21.19 -0.98 17.34
C ARG A 591 21.24 -2.36 17.99
N ASP A 592 22.41 -3.00 17.97
CA ASP A 592 22.55 -4.38 18.47
C ASP A 592 22.02 -4.52 19.91
N LEU A 593 22.53 -3.71 20.83
CA LEU A 593 22.17 -3.80 22.25
C LEU A 593 20.69 -3.47 22.49
N ALA A 594 20.17 -2.46 21.79
CA ALA A 594 18.79 -2.03 21.98
C ALA A 594 17.81 -3.08 21.46
N ILE A 595 18.05 -3.63 20.28
CA ILE A 595 17.22 -4.68 19.68
C ILE A 595 17.30 -5.96 20.50
N ASP A 596 18.48 -6.38 20.93
CA ASP A 596 18.64 -7.51 21.85
C ASP A 596 17.90 -7.30 23.17
N SER A 597 17.85 -6.08 23.69
CA SER A 597 17.13 -5.80 24.95
C SER A 597 15.61 -5.86 24.80
N TYR A 598 15.08 -5.56 23.63
CA TYR A 598 13.64 -5.57 23.36
C TYR A 598 13.16 -6.94 22.86
N TYR A 599 13.82 -7.47 21.82
CA TYR A 599 13.42 -8.72 21.16
C TYR A 599 14.23 -9.94 21.54
N GLY A 600 15.42 -9.79 22.16
CA GLY A 600 16.34 -10.92 22.40
C GLY A 600 16.72 -11.60 21.08
N GLU A 601 16.57 -12.92 21.02
CA GLU A 601 16.84 -13.71 19.80
C GLU A 601 15.72 -13.61 18.74
N GLY A 602 14.66 -12.86 19.03
CA GLY A 602 13.48 -12.72 18.15
C GLY A 602 13.59 -11.62 17.09
N ALA A 603 14.73 -10.98 16.97
CA ALA A 603 15.01 -10.06 15.87
C ALA A 603 16.51 -10.03 15.57
N SER A 604 16.84 -9.58 14.36
CA SER A 604 18.21 -9.32 13.93
C SER A 604 18.35 -7.88 13.44
N VAL A 605 19.54 -7.29 13.62
CA VAL A 605 19.87 -6.00 13.02
C VAL A 605 20.08 -6.18 11.52
N ILE A 606 19.43 -5.32 10.72
CA ILE A 606 19.60 -5.26 9.27
C ILE A 606 20.48 -4.07 8.87
N ASN A 607 21.14 -4.15 7.72
CA ASN A 607 22.07 -3.13 7.25
C ASN A 607 21.65 -2.44 5.94
N TYR A 608 20.57 -2.91 5.34
CA TYR A 608 19.99 -2.31 4.16
C TYR A 608 18.50 -2.07 4.37
N PRO A 609 17.91 -1.03 3.77
CA PRO A 609 16.48 -0.75 3.86
C PRO A 609 15.67 -1.69 2.97
N ILE A 610 15.69 -2.96 3.30
CA ILE A 610 14.98 -4.05 2.63
C ILE A 610 14.83 -5.22 3.60
N SER A 611 13.72 -5.93 3.51
CA SER A 611 13.52 -7.16 4.29
C SER A 611 14.56 -8.23 3.91
N ASN A 612 15.17 -8.89 4.89
CA ASN A 612 16.10 -10.00 4.66
C ASN A 612 15.43 -11.21 3.98
N THR A 613 14.08 -11.29 4.00
CA THR A 613 13.34 -12.33 3.28
C THR A 613 13.28 -12.08 1.77
N SER A 614 13.54 -10.85 1.34
CA SER A 614 13.56 -10.51 -0.07
C SER A 614 14.70 -11.21 -0.80
N TRP A 615 14.40 -11.73 -2.00
CA TRP A 615 15.41 -12.32 -2.88
C TRP A 615 16.49 -11.31 -3.33
N ALA A 616 16.18 -10.02 -3.28
CA ALA A 616 17.12 -8.94 -3.64
C ALA A 616 17.97 -8.46 -2.45
N ALA A 617 17.67 -8.90 -1.22
CA ALA A 617 18.39 -8.44 -0.05
C ALA A 617 19.87 -8.84 -0.08
N PRO A 618 20.81 -7.89 0.09
CA PRO A 618 22.21 -8.21 0.26
C PRO A 618 22.42 -9.10 1.50
N GLN A 619 23.21 -10.15 1.34
CA GLN A 619 23.47 -11.13 2.38
C GLN A 619 24.87 -10.93 3.00
N PRO A 620 25.08 -11.23 4.29
CA PRO A 620 26.40 -11.13 4.93
C PRO A 620 27.51 -11.97 4.27
N THR A 621 27.14 -12.91 3.39
CA THR A 621 28.03 -13.74 2.60
C THR A 621 28.42 -13.15 1.26
N ASP A 622 27.79 -12.06 0.85
CA ASP A 622 28.09 -11.38 -0.41
C ASP A 622 29.40 -10.59 -0.28
N ASP A 623 30.24 -10.60 -1.31
CA ASP A 623 31.57 -9.98 -1.28
C ASP A 623 31.51 -8.44 -1.10
N ASP A 624 30.40 -7.81 -1.48
CA ASP A 624 30.13 -6.37 -1.42
C ASP A 624 29.14 -5.99 -0.32
N TYR A 625 28.91 -6.87 0.66
CA TYR A 625 28.09 -6.58 1.82
C TYR A 625 28.78 -5.59 2.76
N GLU A 626 28.09 -4.51 3.10
CA GLU A 626 28.58 -3.48 4.00
C GLU A 626 27.67 -3.36 5.23
N ILE A 627 28.29 -3.09 6.39
CA ILE A 627 27.55 -2.72 7.60
C ILE A 627 27.21 -1.23 7.50
N ALA A 628 25.92 -0.90 7.55
CA ALA A 628 25.46 0.48 7.44
C ALA A 628 26.09 1.39 8.50
N PHE A 629 26.55 2.55 8.07
CA PHE A 629 27.13 3.63 8.92
C PHE A 629 28.30 3.19 9.79
N SER A 630 29.14 2.29 9.26
CA SER A 630 30.34 1.76 9.93
C SER A 630 31.66 2.32 9.44
N VAL A 631 31.64 3.39 8.65
CA VAL A 631 32.82 4.05 8.09
C VAL A 631 32.91 5.50 8.54
N ASP A 632 34.13 6.06 8.50
CA ASP A 632 34.36 7.49 8.74
C ASP A 632 34.18 8.32 7.46
N VAL A 633 34.39 9.60 7.54
CA VAL A 633 34.29 10.57 6.43
C VAL A 633 35.26 10.28 5.26
N ASN A 634 36.28 9.45 5.45
CA ASN A 634 37.22 9.02 4.43
C ASN A 634 36.87 7.65 3.82
N GLY A 635 35.84 6.97 4.35
CA GLY A 635 35.45 5.63 3.96
C GLY A 635 36.23 4.52 4.70
N ASP A 636 37.02 4.87 5.72
CA ASP A 636 37.74 3.88 6.51
C ASP A 636 36.84 3.27 7.59
N SER A 637 36.84 1.91 7.74
CA SER A 637 36.05 1.22 8.78
C SER A 637 36.41 1.72 10.19
N ILE A 638 35.38 2.08 10.97
CA ILE A 638 35.53 2.57 12.34
C ILE A 638 35.48 1.47 13.39
N TYR A 639 35.12 0.26 13.02
CA TYR A 639 35.02 -0.87 13.93
C TYR A 639 36.02 -1.98 13.61
N THR A 640 36.52 -2.65 14.67
CA THR A 640 37.28 -3.88 14.54
C THR A 640 36.59 -5.01 15.32
N PRO A 641 36.81 -6.30 14.97
CA PRO A 641 36.13 -7.41 15.61
C PRO A 641 36.30 -7.51 17.12
N ASP A 642 37.39 -6.97 17.67
CA ASP A 642 37.74 -7.08 19.08
C ASP A 642 37.26 -5.89 19.94
N MET A 643 36.57 -4.87 19.32
CA MET A 643 36.06 -3.71 20.06
C MET A 643 34.92 -4.12 20.99
N VAL A 644 34.97 -3.66 22.23
CA VAL A 644 33.82 -3.69 23.15
C VAL A 644 32.92 -2.51 22.89
N LEU A 645 31.69 -2.52 23.40
CA LEU A 645 30.67 -1.52 23.10
C LEU A 645 31.12 -0.08 23.38
N ASP A 646 31.77 0.17 24.52
CA ASP A 646 32.26 1.52 24.87
C ASP A 646 33.27 2.04 23.85
N ASP A 647 34.13 1.17 23.33
CA ASP A 647 35.12 1.53 22.30
C ASP A 647 34.45 1.77 20.96
N LYS A 648 33.39 1.01 20.62
CA LYS A 648 32.58 1.24 19.41
C LYS A 648 31.85 2.58 19.49
N ILE A 649 31.24 2.92 20.64
CA ILE A 649 30.59 4.21 20.86
C ILE A 649 31.57 5.37 20.67
N ALA A 650 32.74 5.27 21.31
CA ALA A 650 33.78 6.31 21.17
C ALA A 650 34.29 6.46 19.73
N ALA A 651 34.37 5.35 18.96
CA ALA A 651 34.74 5.38 17.55
C ALA A 651 33.62 6.02 16.70
N ALA A 652 32.37 5.69 16.99
CA ALA A 652 31.23 6.30 16.34
C ALA A 652 31.11 7.80 16.61
N GLU A 653 31.33 8.25 17.86
CA GLU A 653 31.35 9.66 18.23
C GLU A 653 32.46 10.42 17.49
N ALA A 654 33.65 9.82 17.37
CA ALA A 654 34.76 10.42 16.63
C ALA A 654 34.47 10.52 15.11
N ALA A 655 33.88 9.49 14.52
CA ALA A 655 33.47 9.49 13.11
C ALA A 655 32.36 10.51 12.85
N ALA A 656 31.34 10.57 13.71
CA ALA A 656 30.24 11.52 13.61
C ALA A 656 30.73 12.98 13.66
N LEU A 657 31.69 13.29 14.55
CA LEU A 657 32.33 14.61 14.54
C LEU A 657 32.99 14.95 13.21
N GLY A 658 33.67 13.97 12.58
CA GLY A 658 34.26 14.16 11.25
C GLY A 658 33.20 14.46 10.18
N PHE A 659 32.08 13.79 10.23
CA PHE A 659 30.94 14.08 9.34
C PHE A 659 30.30 15.44 9.60
N PHE A 660 30.13 15.83 10.87
CA PHE A 660 29.62 17.18 11.19
C PHE A 660 30.58 18.29 10.78
N GLU A 661 31.92 18.07 10.91
CA GLU A 661 32.92 19.03 10.38
C GLU A 661 32.83 19.13 8.85
N ALA A 662 32.65 18.01 8.13
CA ALA A 662 32.43 17.98 6.68
C ALA A 662 31.14 18.66 6.27
N ALA A 663 30.06 18.55 7.10
CA ALA A 663 28.80 19.27 6.94
C ALA A 663 28.94 20.81 7.19
N GLY A 664 30.07 21.27 7.73
CA GLY A 664 30.32 22.70 7.99
C GLY A 664 30.00 23.16 9.42
N PHE A 665 29.73 22.23 10.36
CA PHE A 665 29.58 22.57 11.77
C PHE A 665 30.92 23.05 12.36
N THR A 666 30.85 23.99 13.29
CA THR A 666 32.04 24.45 14.05
C THR A 666 32.23 23.52 15.25
N VAL A 667 33.41 22.90 15.32
CA VAL A 667 33.84 22.03 16.43
C VAL A 667 34.91 22.73 17.26
N GLU A 668 34.70 22.83 18.59
CA GLU A 668 35.69 23.34 19.54
C GLU A 668 35.84 22.31 20.68
N ASN A 669 37.06 21.84 20.87
CA ASN A 669 37.41 20.86 21.91
C ASN A 669 36.63 19.55 21.81
N GLY A 670 36.27 19.11 20.60
CA GLY A 670 35.51 17.89 20.36
C GLY A 670 33.98 18.05 20.54
N VAL A 671 33.48 19.30 20.60
CA VAL A 671 32.05 19.59 20.78
C VAL A 671 31.58 20.58 19.70
N LEU A 672 30.40 20.36 19.17
CA LEU A 672 29.72 21.24 18.21
C LEU A 672 29.30 22.52 18.92
N THR A 673 29.68 23.66 18.36
CA THR A 673 29.40 24.99 18.96
C THR A 673 28.57 25.89 18.05
N ALA A 674 28.52 25.59 16.77
CA ALA A 674 27.63 26.30 15.81
C ALA A 674 27.29 25.41 14.63
N ALA A 675 26.06 25.50 14.16
CA ALA A 675 25.57 24.86 12.96
C ALA A 675 25.80 25.77 11.73
N PRO A 676 26.01 25.19 10.52
CA PRO A 676 26.02 25.94 9.28
C PRO A 676 24.59 26.42 8.92
N GLU A 677 24.49 27.24 7.90
CA GLU A 677 23.20 27.75 7.40
C GLU A 677 22.25 26.60 7.07
N GLY A 678 20.99 26.70 7.48
CA GLY A 678 19.94 25.70 7.27
C GLY A 678 19.96 24.53 8.27
N ALA A 679 21.12 24.18 8.83
CA ALA A 679 21.22 23.12 9.84
C ALA A 679 21.00 23.63 11.27
N LYS A 680 20.78 22.71 12.21
CA LYS A 680 20.46 23.00 13.62
C LYS A 680 21.39 22.22 14.55
N LEU A 681 21.45 22.64 15.82
CA LEU A 681 22.09 21.87 16.91
C LEU A 681 21.05 21.10 17.75
N SER A 682 19.80 21.10 17.34
CA SER A 682 18.70 20.34 17.97
C SER A 682 17.78 19.81 16.89
N TYR A 683 17.48 18.52 16.94
CA TYR A 683 16.56 17.82 16.03
C TYR A 683 15.56 17.02 16.82
N GLU A 684 14.33 16.90 16.28
CA GLU A 684 13.26 16.11 16.86
C GLU A 684 13.14 14.75 16.17
N VAL A 685 12.86 13.69 16.95
CA VAL A 685 12.45 12.37 16.45
C VAL A 685 11.10 12.04 17.02
N ILE A 686 10.13 11.73 16.15
CA ILE A 686 8.78 11.30 16.55
C ILE A 686 8.76 9.78 16.63
N VAL A 687 8.24 9.25 17.76
CA VAL A 687 8.17 7.82 18.06
C VAL A 687 6.70 7.45 18.31
N PRO A 688 6.10 6.48 17.60
CA PRO A 688 4.74 6.02 17.87
C PRO A 688 4.72 5.00 19.03
N GLY A 689 5.11 5.43 20.22
CA GLY A 689 5.19 4.60 21.45
C GLY A 689 4.07 4.87 22.43
N ASP A 690 2.96 5.51 22.00
CA ASP A 690 1.76 5.82 22.77
C ASP A 690 2.02 6.57 24.09
N GLY A 691 3.07 7.38 24.11
CA GLY A 691 3.50 8.14 25.29
C GLY A 691 4.12 7.28 26.40
N THR A 692 4.39 6.02 26.13
CA THR A 692 4.89 5.05 27.13
C THR A 692 6.34 4.62 26.91
N GLY A 693 6.92 4.97 25.76
CA GLY A 693 8.23 4.51 25.32
C GLY A 693 8.28 3.03 24.94
N ASP A 694 7.14 2.37 24.78
CA ASP A 694 7.08 0.96 24.35
C ASP A 694 7.23 0.83 22.83
N HIS A 695 8.44 1.10 22.36
CA HIS A 695 8.80 0.98 20.94
C HIS A 695 10.21 0.39 20.81
N PRO A 696 10.47 -0.53 19.85
CA PRO A 696 11.78 -1.19 19.69
C PRO A 696 12.95 -0.21 19.52
N ALA A 697 12.74 0.89 18.81
CA ALA A 697 13.75 1.91 18.57
C ALA A 697 13.96 2.86 19.77
N PHE A 698 13.11 2.87 20.80
CA PHE A 698 13.17 3.84 21.88
C PHE A 698 14.50 3.78 22.65
N ALA A 699 15.02 2.58 22.89
CA ALA A 699 16.32 2.38 23.54
C ALA A 699 17.50 2.87 22.67
N ILE A 700 17.41 2.70 21.34
CA ILE A 700 18.38 3.26 20.38
C ILE A 700 18.42 4.78 20.53
N LEU A 701 17.23 5.41 20.46
CA LEU A 701 17.10 6.87 20.51
C LEU A 701 17.57 7.45 21.84
N THR A 702 17.25 6.82 22.97
CA THR A 702 17.68 7.27 24.29
C THR A 702 19.21 7.22 24.42
N SER A 703 19.84 6.16 23.92
CA SER A 703 21.30 6.03 23.94
C SER A 703 21.98 6.99 22.96
N ALA A 704 21.38 7.17 21.78
CA ALA A 704 21.85 8.16 20.79
C ALA A 704 21.69 9.60 21.29
N GLN A 705 20.64 9.92 22.05
CA GLN A 705 20.43 11.22 22.69
C GLN A 705 21.61 11.55 23.62
N GLU A 706 22.07 10.60 24.44
CA GLU A 706 23.23 10.80 25.31
C GLU A 706 24.52 11.03 24.52
N SER A 707 24.79 10.20 23.49
CA SER A 707 25.96 10.34 22.63
C SER A 707 25.97 11.66 21.85
N LEU A 708 24.84 12.06 21.28
CA LEU A 708 24.71 13.35 20.56
C LEU A 708 24.88 14.54 21.51
N ALA A 709 24.34 14.46 22.74
CA ALA A 709 24.51 15.49 23.76
C ALA A 709 25.99 15.65 24.15
N ASN A 710 26.76 14.55 24.24
CA ASN A 710 28.21 14.59 24.46
C ASN A 710 28.94 15.35 23.34
N LEU A 711 28.44 15.26 22.12
CA LEU A 711 28.96 15.97 20.95
C LEU A 711 28.45 17.41 20.82
N GLY A 712 27.46 17.83 21.64
CA GLY A 712 26.89 19.19 21.63
C GLY A 712 25.70 19.35 20.68
N MET A 713 25.05 18.25 20.30
CA MET A 713 23.79 18.22 19.56
C MET A 713 22.69 17.66 20.45
N GLU A 714 21.52 18.26 20.42
CA GLU A 714 20.34 17.81 21.16
C GLU A 714 19.46 16.93 20.25
N LEU A 715 19.05 15.76 20.72
CA LEU A 715 17.99 14.96 20.12
C LEU A 715 16.76 15.03 21.02
N VAL A 716 15.68 15.60 20.53
CA VAL A 716 14.40 15.68 21.24
C VAL A 716 13.58 14.46 20.87
N ILE A 717 13.33 13.56 21.83
CA ILE A 717 12.46 12.40 21.60
C ILE A 717 11.05 12.83 21.93
N ASN A 718 10.18 12.85 20.90
CA ASN A 718 8.76 13.12 20.98
C ASN A 718 8.01 11.79 20.85
N ASP A 719 7.46 11.29 21.97
CA ASP A 719 6.64 10.08 22.04
C ASP A 719 5.21 10.53 22.40
N PRO A 720 4.38 10.90 21.42
CA PRO A 720 3.03 11.37 21.69
C PRO A 720 2.12 10.23 22.16
N ALA A 721 1.14 10.56 23.02
CA ALA A 721 0.11 9.60 23.42
C ALA A 721 -0.84 9.22 22.28
N ASP A 722 -0.91 10.05 21.25
CA ASP A 722 -1.63 9.80 20.00
C ASP A 722 -0.61 9.60 18.87
N SER A 723 -0.53 8.39 18.36
CA SER A 723 0.41 8.02 17.28
C SER A 723 0.06 8.66 15.93
N ASN A 724 -1.17 9.15 15.74
CA ASN A 724 -1.58 9.85 14.51
C ASN A 724 -0.75 11.13 14.28
N ILE A 725 -0.24 11.76 15.33
CA ILE A 725 0.69 12.90 15.21
C ILE A 725 1.90 12.59 14.31
N LEU A 726 2.37 11.34 14.29
CA LEU A 726 3.43 10.92 13.38
C LEU A 726 2.92 10.93 11.93
N TRP A 727 1.77 10.32 11.71
CA TRP A 727 1.22 10.20 10.34
C TRP A 727 0.87 11.56 9.75
N ASP A 728 0.24 12.44 10.53
CA ASP A 728 -0.03 13.83 10.14
C ASP A 728 1.25 14.60 9.76
N ALA A 729 2.36 14.35 10.49
CA ALA A 729 3.64 14.99 10.19
C ALA A 729 4.30 14.42 8.92
N LEU A 730 4.15 13.11 8.66
CA LEU A 730 4.64 12.44 7.45
C LEU A 730 3.86 12.93 6.22
N ASP A 731 2.55 12.97 6.30
CA ASP A 731 1.67 13.43 5.22
C ASP A 731 1.91 14.91 4.89
N ALA A 732 2.20 15.71 5.90
CA ALA A 732 2.57 17.13 5.71
C ALA A 732 4.05 17.36 5.33
N GLY A 733 4.89 16.32 5.34
CA GLY A 733 6.35 16.43 5.08
C GLY A 733 7.11 17.29 6.07
N THR A 734 6.62 17.46 7.31
CA THR A 734 7.15 18.42 8.29
C THR A 734 8.08 17.80 9.35
N GLN A 735 8.11 16.48 9.46
CA GLN A 735 8.97 15.72 10.39
C GLN A 735 10.46 15.96 10.10
N GLU A 736 11.29 15.85 11.14
CA GLU A 736 12.74 15.81 10.99
C GLU A 736 13.26 14.36 10.97
N LEU A 737 13.02 13.63 12.06
CA LEU A 737 13.27 12.20 12.16
C LEU A 737 12.03 11.50 12.69
N TRP A 738 11.92 10.22 12.38
CA TRP A 738 10.83 9.39 12.90
C TRP A 738 11.24 7.94 13.01
N THR A 739 10.44 7.13 13.71
CA THR A 739 10.58 5.68 13.73
C THR A 739 9.31 5.02 13.21
N ALA A 740 9.47 4.01 12.38
CA ALA A 740 8.35 3.23 11.85
C ALA A 740 8.80 1.83 11.42
N ALA A 741 7.90 1.07 10.85
CA ALA A 741 8.18 -0.20 10.20
C ALA A 741 7.45 -0.27 8.85
N TRP A 742 8.12 -0.82 7.85
CA TRP A 742 7.49 -1.14 6.56
C TRP A 742 6.91 -2.55 6.58
N GLY A 743 5.69 -2.71 6.10
CA GLY A 743 5.22 -3.95 5.53
C GLY A 743 5.73 -4.04 4.09
N THR A 744 6.35 -5.15 3.70
CA THR A 744 6.91 -5.30 2.35
C THR A 744 6.13 -6.31 1.54
N THR A 745 6.31 -6.30 0.23
CA THR A 745 5.68 -7.21 -0.73
C THR A 745 6.69 -8.26 -1.21
N ILE A 746 6.21 -9.27 -1.94
CA ILE A 746 7.07 -10.31 -2.53
C ILE A 746 8.09 -9.70 -3.47
N ASP A 747 7.66 -8.79 -4.35
CA ASP A 747 8.58 -8.03 -5.20
C ASP A 747 9.16 -6.86 -4.40
N PRO A 748 10.49 -6.67 -4.41
CA PRO A 748 11.16 -5.61 -3.67
C PRO A 748 11.10 -4.25 -4.41
N ASP A 749 10.01 -3.94 -5.06
CA ASP A 749 9.81 -2.69 -5.79
C ASP A 749 9.99 -1.48 -4.87
N MET A 750 10.87 -0.57 -5.25
CA MET A 750 11.23 0.62 -4.46
C MET A 750 10.53 1.89 -4.94
N TYR A 751 9.70 1.80 -5.99
CA TYR A 751 9.13 2.97 -6.64
C TYR A 751 8.28 3.81 -5.69
N GLN A 752 7.33 3.18 -5.00
CA GLN A 752 6.40 3.89 -4.13
C GLN A 752 7.11 4.70 -3.05
N VAL A 753 8.17 4.15 -2.45
CA VAL A 753 8.79 4.68 -1.23
C VAL A 753 9.96 5.63 -1.52
N TYR A 754 10.69 5.44 -2.64
CA TYR A 754 11.93 6.18 -2.87
C TYR A 754 12.00 6.96 -4.18
N HIS A 755 11.08 6.74 -5.14
CA HIS A 755 11.10 7.52 -6.37
C HIS A 755 10.72 8.98 -6.12
N SER A 756 11.40 9.92 -6.76
CA SER A 756 11.23 11.37 -6.53
C SER A 756 9.82 11.89 -6.79
N SER A 757 9.05 11.25 -7.70
CA SER A 757 7.66 11.63 -7.98
C SER A 757 6.70 11.38 -6.81
N ASN A 758 7.10 10.53 -5.84
CA ASN A 758 6.29 10.17 -4.69
C ASN A 758 6.63 10.96 -3.41
N VAL A 759 7.40 12.03 -3.55
CA VAL A 759 7.58 13.03 -2.49
C VAL A 759 6.28 13.81 -2.33
N VAL A 760 5.91 14.11 -1.11
CA VAL A 760 4.69 14.85 -0.76
C VAL A 760 4.56 16.12 -1.61
N GLY A 761 3.42 16.24 -2.29
CA GLY A 761 3.10 17.37 -3.16
C GLY A 761 3.70 17.32 -4.58
N MET A 762 4.35 16.21 -4.97
CA MET A 762 4.88 16.02 -6.34
C MET A 762 3.91 15.28 -7.27
N GLY A 763 2.71 14.91 -6.78
CA GLY A 763 1.63 14.33 -7.57
C GLY A 763 1.71 12.81 -7.75
N GLY A 764 2.53 12.12 -6.94
CA GLY A 764 2.61 10.66 -6.84
C GLY A 764 1.85 10.11 -5.64
N SER A 765 2.38 9.04 -5.03
CA SER A 765 1.76 8.36 -3.88
C SER A 765 1.97 9.06 -2.54
N ASP A 766 2.74 10.14 -2.50
CA ASP A 766 3.18 10.87 -1.28
C ASP A 766 3.91 10.01 -0.22
N SER A 767 4.27 8.76 -0.58
CA SER A 767 4.91 7.79 0.34
C SER A 767 6.43 7.97 0.50
N ASN A 768 7.07 8.85 -0.29
CA ASN A 768 8.49 9.17 -0.12
C ASN A 768 8.67 10.21 1.02
N HIS A 769 8.40 9.77 2.23
CA HIS A 769 8.54 10.61 3.45
C HIS A 769 9.97 11.02 3.76
N TYR A 770 10.96 10.39 3.11
CA TYR A 770 12.38 10.74 3.21
C TYR A 770 12.74 12.00 2.43
N HIS A 771 11.88 12.44 1.52
CA HIS A 771 12.14 13.53 0.58
C HIS A 771 13.47 13.35 -0.17
N ILE A 772 13.85 12.09 -0.47
CA ILE A 772 14.98 11.81 -1.33
C ILE A 772 14.60 12.12 -2.78
N GLN A 773 15.40 12.96 -3.43
CA GLN A 773 15.25 13.32 -4.84
C GLN A 773 16.60 13.15 -5.52
N ASP A 774 16.79 12.03 -6.20
CA ASP A 774 18.03 11.64 -6.86
C ASP A 774 17.73 10.99 -8.22
N GLU A 775 18.04 11.70 -9.31
CA GLU A 775 17.79 11.22 -10.67
C GLU A 775 18.47 9.86 -10.96
N GLY A 776 19.62 9.57 -10.32
CA GLY A 776 20.31 8.30 -10.45
C GLY A 776 19.58 7.17 -9.76
N LEU A 777 19.02 7.41 -8.57
CA LEU A 777 18.18 6.46 -7.86
C LEU A 777 16.88 6.22 -8.61
N ASP A 778 16.22 7.26 -9.10
CA ASP A 778 15.00 7.14 -9.89
C ASP A 778 15.21 6.23 -11.09
N GLN A 779 16.34 6.42 -11.81
CA GLN A 779 16.67 5.59 -12.96
C GLN A 779 16.93 4.12 -12.57
N LEU A 780 17.64 3.87 -11.47
CA LEU A 780 17.86 2.50 -10.97
C LEU A 780 16.53 1.82 -10.60
N ILE A 781 15.62 2.53 -9.96
CA ILE A 781 14.29 2.03 -9.60
C ILE A 781 13.51 1.64 -10.86
N ILE A 782 13.50 2.52 -11.87
CA ILE A 782 12.84 2.23 -13.16
C ILE A 782 13.51 1.07 -13.88
N ASP A 783 14.84 1.03 -13.95
CA ASP A 783 15.57 -0.07 -14.61
C ASP A 783 15.27 -1.43 -13.95
N ALA A 784 15.12 -1.47 -12.62
CA ALA A 784 14.74 -2.69 -11.91
C ALA A 784 13.32 -3.15 -12.25
N ARG A 785 12.39 -2.25 -12.50
CA ARG A 785 11.00 -2.57 -12.88
C ARG A 785 10.89 -3.08 -14.33
N LEU A 786 11.80 -2.66 -15.22
CA LEU A 786 11.76 -2.94 -16.65
C LEU A 786 12.47 -4.25 -17.04
N SER A 787 12.82 -5.12 -16.10
CA SER A 787 13.49 -6.40 -16.39
C SER A 787 12.86 -7.54 -15.59
N ASP A 788 12.74 -8.70 -16.20
CA ASP A 788 12.37 -9.97 -15.56
C ASP A 788 13.59 -10.80 -15.10
N ASP A 789 14.81 -10.38 -15.48
CA ASP A 789 16.06 -11.02 -15.03
C ASP A 789 16.33 -10.69 -13.55
N GLN A 790 16.05 -11.65 -12.69
CA GLN A 790 16.19 -11.49 -11.25
C GLN A 790 17.63 -11.20 -10.79
N ASP A 791 18.65 -11.77 -11.45
CA ASP A 791 20.05 -11.51 -11.13
C ASP A 791 20.43 -10.06 -11.52
N TYR A 792 19.96 -9.60 -12.66
CA TYR A 792 20.12 -8.19 -13.07
C TYR A 792 19.41 -7.25 -12.07
N ARG A 793 18.15 -7.51 -11.75
CA ARG A 793 17.37 -6.71 -10.81
C ARG A 793 18.04 -6.66 -9.43
N LYS A 794 18.55 -7.80 -8.91
CA LYS A 794 19.28 -7.86 -7.63
C LYS A 794 20.50 -6.93 -7.66
N ALA A 795 21.26 -6.92 -8.74
CA ALA A 795 22.43 -6.04 -8.87
C ALA A 795 22.04 -4.56 -8.97
N VAL A 796 20.91 -4.24 -9.60
CA VAL A 796 20.37 -2.88 -9.69
C VAL A 796 19.84 -2.42 -8.32
N TYR A 797 19.07 -3.26 -7.63
CA TYR A 797 18.58 -2.95 -6.27
C TYR A 797 19.72 -2.74 -5.27
N LYS A 798 20.82 -3.50 -5.38
CA LYS A 798 22.00 -3.26 -4.54
C LYS A 798 22.54 -1.85 -4.71
N GLN A 799 22.62 -1.33 -5.94
CA GLN A 799 23.06 0.04 -6.21
C GLN A 799 22.07 1.07 -5.68
N ALA A 800 20.75 0.81 -5.81
CA ALA A 800 19.72 1.67 -5.25
C ALA A 800 19.82 1.74 -3.72
N LEU A 801 19.96 0.58 -3.06
CA LEU A 801 20.15 0.49 -1.60
C LEU A 801 21.40 1.22 -1.12
N ASP A 802 22.53 1.08 -1.83
CA ASP A 802 23.76 1.82 -1.52
C ASP A 802 23.55 3.33 -1.65
N THR A 803 22.77 3.80 -2.64
CA THR A 803 22.43 5.20 -2.80
C THR A 803 21.60 5.72 -1.63
N ILE A 804 20.59 4.95 -1.17
CA ILE A 804 19.75 5.31 -0.02
C ILE A 804 20.60 5.43 1.26
N ILE A 805 21.50 4.47 1.49
CA ILE A 805 22.46 4.51 2.61
C ILE A 805 23.42 5.70 2.48
N ASP A 806 23.90 6.04 1.26
CA ASP A 806 24.75 7.22 1.04
C ASP A 806 24.02 8.54 1.33
N TRP A 807 22.73 8.62 1.01
CA TRP A 807 21.89 9.76 1.39
C TRP A 807 21.64 9.85 2.89
N ALA A 808 21.79 8.74 3.61
CA ALA A 808 21.52 8.60 5.05
C ALA A 808 20.13 9.11 5.45
N VAL A 809 19.14 8.80 4.65
CA VAL A 809 17.72 9.14 4.90
C VAL A 809 16.97 8.04 5.65
N GLU A 810 17.51 6.83 5.64
CA GLU A 810 16.97 5.71 6.40
C GLU A 810 18.10 4.96 7.13
N ILE A 811 17.86 4.70 8.40
CA ILE A 811 18.72 3.86 9.23
C ILE A 811 17.98 2.54 9.42
N PRO A 812 18.37 1.48 8.68
CA PRO A 812 17.80 0.15 8.87
C PRO A 812 18.07 -0.31 10.32
N THR A 813 17.04 -0.78 11.02
CA THR A 813 17.20 -1.13 12.43
C THR A 813 17.08 -2.63 12.66
N TYR A 814 15.92 -3.22 12.40
CA TYR A 814 15.71 -4.62 12.72
C TYR A 814 14.72 -5.30 11.79
N GLN A 815 14.87 -6.61 11.69
CA GLN A 815 13.83 -7.51 11.22
C GLN A 815 13.46 -8.48 12.34
N ARG A 816 12.18 -8.51 12.70
CA ARG A 816 11.67 -9.39 13.76
C ARG A 816 11.26 -10.75 13.23
N LEU A 817 11.10 -11.71 14.13
CA LEU A 817 10.45 -12.97 13.86
C LEU A 817 8.97 -12.90 14.24
N ASN A 818 8.13 -13.55 13.46
CA ASN A 818 6.79 -13.98 13.87
C ASN A 818 6.90 -15.35 14.50
N VAL A 819 6.19 -15.58 15.58
CA VAL A 819 6.19 -16.85 16.28
C VAL A 819 4.80 -17.46 16.23
N ILE A 820 4.68 -18.57 15.51
CA ILE A 820 3.45 -19.34 15.48
C ILE A 820 3.59 -20.48 16.48
N ILE A 821 2.62 -20.60 17.37
CA ILE A 821 2.60 -21.65 18.38
C ILE A 821 1.41 -22.59 18.20
N PHE A 822 1.65 -23.86 18.46
CA PHE A 822 0.70 -24.96 18.27
C PHE A 822 0.60 -25.79 19.55
N SER A 823 -0.60 -26.25 19.90
CA SER A 823 -0.80 -27.24 20.95
C SER A 823 -0.27 -28.61 20.53
N THR A 824 0.84 -29.04 21.14
CA THR A 824 1.46 -30.35 20.85
C THR A 824 0.53 -31.53 21.20
N GLU A 825 -0.36 -31.34 22.18
CA GLU A 825 -1.30 -32.37 22.60
C GLU A 825 -2.46 -32.52 21.60
N ARG A 826 -2.93 -31.43 21.01
CA ARG A 826 -4.19 -31.40 20.23
C ARG A 826 -3.98 -31.46 18.73
N ILE A 827 -2.87 -30.93 18.22
CA ILE A 827 -2.53 -30.94 16.79
C ILE A 827 -1.57 -32.11 16.52
N THR A 828 -1.79 -32.87 15.46
CA THR A 828 -0.83 -33.84 14.95
C THR A 828 0.30 -33.11 14.25
N ILE A 829 1.33 -32.74 15.00
CA ILE A 829 2.40 -31.79 14.58
C ILE A 829 3.03 -32.15 13.23
N ASP A 830 3.24 -33.45 12.95
CA ASP A 830 3.82 -33.93 11.69
C ASP A 830 2.95 -33.68 10.45
N THR A 831 1.70 -33.19 10.62
CA THR A 831 0.78 -32.84 9.53
C THR A 831 0.74 -31.33 9.23
N ILE A 832 1.41 -30.53 10.04
CA ILE A 832 1.65 -29.11 9.71
C ILE A 832 2.59 -29.06 8.50
N THR A 833 2.32 -28.15 7.55
CA THR A 833 3.22 -27.99 6.39
C THR A 833 4.65 -27.74 6.85
N PRO A 834 5.63 -28.47 6.35
CA PRO A 834 7.03 -28.30 6.78
C PRO A 834 7.64 -27.04 6.17
N ASP A 835 8.74 -26.58 6.77
CA ASP A 835 9.50 -25.41 6.30
C ASP A 835 8.59 -24.21 6.03
N ILE A 836 7.82 -23.82 7.04
CA ILE A 836 6.95 -22.63 7.00
C ILE A 836 7.80 -21.39 6.71
N THR A 837 7.34 -20.54 5.80
CA THR A 837 7.97 -19.27 5.48
C THR A 837 6.92 -18.14 5.48
N THR A 838 7.36 -16.92 5.30
CA THR A 838 6.50 -15.76 5.10
C THR A 838 5.60 -15.91 3.85
N PHE A 839 6.07 -16.62 2.83
CA PHE A 839 5.38 -16.80 1.54
C PHE A 839 4.59 -18.12 1.46
N TRP A 840 4.88 -19.07 2.36
CA TRP A 840 4.16 -20.32 2.48
C TRP A 840 3.84 -20.57 3.95
N GLY A 841 2.73 -19.97 4.38
CA GLY A 841 2.28 -20.02 5.77
C GLY A 841 1.79 -21.43 6.19
N TRP A 842 1.66 -21.63 7.49
CA TRP A 842 1.22 -22.93 8.04
C TRP A 842 -0.18 -23.37 7.60
N MET A 843 -1.04 -22.43 7.18
CA MET A 843 -2.37 -22.71 6.64
C MET A 843 -2.39 -22.95 5.13
N SER A 844 -1.24 -22.85 4.43
CA SER A 844 -1.18 -23.07 2.97
C SER A 844 -1.56 -24.50 2.54
N ASP A 845 -1.43 -25.48 3.44
CA ASP A 845 -1.82 -26.86 3.26
C ASP A 845 -2.81 -27.31 4.36
N ILE A 846 -3.72 -26.41 4.78
CA ILE A 846 -4.63 -26.64 5.91
C ILE A 846 -5.57 -27.84 5.70
N GLU A 847 -5.84 -28.22 4.45
CA GLU A 847 -6.65 -29.40 4.13
C GLU A 847 -5.98 -30.72 4.57
N LEU A 848 -4.65 -30.70 4.78
CA LEU A 848 -3.89 -31.87 5.21
C LEU A 848 -3.73 -31.96 6.73
N LEU A 849 -4.04 -30.88 7.45
CA LEU A 849 -3.84 -30.80 8.90
C LEU A 849 -4.74 -31.80 9.65
N GLU A 850 -4.21 -32.39 10.74
CA GLU A 850 -4.94 -33.33 11.59
C GLU A 850 -4.93 -32.91 13.07
N MET A 851 -6.06 -33.18 13.73
CA MET A 851 -6.17 -33.09 15.19
C MET A 851 -6.02 -34.48 15.83
N ASN A 852 -5.42 -34.55 17.05
CA ASN A 852 -5.24 -35.76 17.83
C ASN A 852 -6.55 -36.23 18.48
#